data_94482274c77811ccdb04a47913d8ca29
#
_entry.id   94482274c77811ccdb04a47913d8ca29
#
_cell.length_a   1.000
_cell.length_b   1.000
_cell.length_c   1.000
_cell.angle_alpha   90.00
_cell.angle_beta   90.00
_cell.angle_gamma   90.00
#
_symmetry.space_group_name_H-M   'P 1'
#
loop_
_entity.id
_entity.type
_entity.pdbx_description
1 polymer ?
#
loop_
_entity_poly.entity_id
_entity_poly.type
_entity_poly.pdbx_seq_one_letter_code
_entity_poly.pdbx_strand_id
1 'polypeptide(L)'
;MRSKRALDALRALRRAAPRDVDARWRAMTLATAPRGGGAMTQRERASDAMGRRTYASESAEALRRNIGISAHIDSGKTTLTERILFYTGRINAIHEVRGKDGVGAKMDSMELEREKGITIQSAATYCRWKESDINIIDTPGHVDFTIEVERALRVLDGAVLVLCSVGGVQSQSITVDRQMRRYNVPRLCFVNKCDRAGANPWKVLAQVRDKLKLNAAAVQIPIGLEDEHEGVVDLVRMQSVVFSGENGQTLTVGEIPANLKELADEKRKVLIECVSEVDEELGDLFLMGEEPTTEQLLAAIRRATIANTFSPLFMGSAYKNRGVQLLLDGVVDYLPAPSEVQNVALDLKNEEAPVVLSNDPSKPLVSLAFKLEEGKFGQLTYLRVYQGQIDKGMTIVNTSTGKKLKVPRLVRMHSDDMEDVNSAPNGDIVALFGVECKSGDTFTDGSVNYAMTSMKVPDPVMSLAVSPKSKAESGNFSKALQRFQKEDPTFRVHMDEESGQTIISGMGELHLDIYVERMRREYKVDCEVGQPRVNYREAITKRAEFDYLHKKQSGGQGQYGKVVGYIEPLENTTEVIFENGIIGNAIAPSFIQAVEKGFKEAALNGGLVGYPVEGIKIVLTDGASHAVDSSELAFKLAALAAFRQSFHNASPKLLEPIMKVDITVPSEFQGTVIGNINRRKGTINDSTAEGDDVIISSMVPLSQMFGYSTELTSMSQGKGEFTMEYGSHQAVTQDVQAELISTLGKVKN
;
A
#
# COMPACT_ATOMS: atom_id res chain seq x y z
N MET A 1 -19.09 2.25 -13.57
CA MET A 1 -19.00 1.47 -14.82
C MET A 1 -17.63 1.53 -15.49
N ARG A 2 -16.96 2.67 -15.55
CA ARG A 2 -15.63 2.80 -16.20
C ARG A 2 -14.54 1.96 -15.54
N SER A 3 -14.44 1.95 -14.19
CA SER A 3 -13.42 1.19 -13.46
C SER A 3 -13.60 -0.34 -13.58
N LYS A 4 -14.84 -0.82 -13.67
CA LYS A 4 -15.13 -2.25 -13.79
C LYS A 4 -14.76 -2.80 -15.18
N ARG A 5 -14.96 -1.99 -16.25
CA ARG A 5 -14.52 -2.35 -17.61
C ARG A 5 -13.00 -2.38 -17.74
N ALA A 6 -12.29 -1.45 -17.09
CA ALA A 6 -10.83 -1.47 -17.04
C ALA A 6 -10.30 -2.70 -16.28
N LEU A 7 -10.93 -3.07 -15.18
CA LEU A 7 -10.58 -4.26 -14.40
C LEU A 7 -10.87 -5.57 -15.16
N ASP A 8 -11.99 -5.62 -15.89
CA ASP A 8 -12.35 -6.78 -16.70
C ASP A 8 -11.49 -6.88 -17.96
N ALA A 9 -11.08 -5.75 -18.56
CA ALA A 9 -10.09 -5.71 -19.64
C ALA A 9 -8.70 -6.17 -19.17
N LEU A 10 -8.28 -5.78 -17.96
CA LEU A 10 -7.05 -6.26 -17.32
C LEU A 10 -7.10 -7.77 -17.04
N ARG A 11 -8.26 -8.29 -16.63
CA ARG A 11 -8.46 -9.75 -16.47
C ARG A 11 -8.46 -10.50 -17.79
N ALA A 12 -8.97 -9.90 -18.85
CA ALA A 12 -8.97 -10.48 -20.19
C ALA A 12 -7.56 -10.52 -20.81
N LEU A 13 -6.76 -9.46 -20.63
CA LEU A 13 -5.37 -9.41 -21.05
C LEU A 13 -4.49 -10.43 -20.30
N ARG A 14 -4.75 -10.70 -19.03
CA ARG A 14 -4.08 -11.76 -18.26
C ARG A 14 -4.39 -13.18 -18.76
N ARG A 15 -5.53 -13.39 -19.42
CA ARG A 15 -5.91 -14.70 -20.02
C ARG A 15 -5.40 -14.88 -21.46
N ALA A 16 -4.98 -13.79 -22.11
CA ALA A 16 -4.57 -13.78 -23.51
C ALA A 16 -3.03 -13.70 -23.71
N ALA A 17 -2.22 -13.77 -22.65
CA ALA A 17 -0.78 -13.80 -22.77
C ALA A 17 -0.32 -15.12 -23.43
N PRO A 18 0.48 -15.07 -24.50
CA PRO A 18 0.99 -16.28 -25.12
C PRO A 18 1.98 -16.99 -24.18
N ARG A 19 1.85 -18.33 -24.11
CA ARG A 19 2.68 -19.24 -23.33
C ARG A 19 4.10 -19.46 -23.90
N ASP A 20 4.65 -18.52 -24.64
CA ASP A 20 5.94 -18.69 -25.32
C ASP A 20 7.03 -17.78 -24.74
N VAL A 21 7.45 -18.06 -23.51
CA VAL A 21 8.71 -17.53 -22.94
C VAL A 21 9.91 -18.42 -23.32
N ASP A 22 9.66 -19.67 -23.69
CA ASP A 22 10.71 -20.69 -23.94
C ASP A 22 11.52 -20.53 -25.25
N ALA A 23 11.01 -19.80 -26.24
CA ALA A 23 11.73 -19.66 -27.52
C ALA A 23 12.97 -18.76 -27.42
N ARG A 24 13.08 -17.89 -26.44
CA ARG A 24 14.22 -16.96 -26.27
C ARG A 24 15.43 -17.57 -25.54
N TRP A 25 15.20 -18.54 -24.64
CA TRP A 25 16.29 -19.15 -23.88
C TRP A 25 17.11 -20.17 -24.67
N ARG A 26 16.52 -20.89 -25.63
CA ARG A 26 17.24 -21.86 -26.48
C ARG A 26 18.23 -21.23 -27.47
N ALA A 27 18.12 -19.94 -27.76
CA ALA A 27 19.05 -19.22 -28.64
C ALA A 27 20.34 -18.77 -27.94
N MET A 28 20.42 -18.83 -26.62
CA MET A 28 21.57 -18.33 -25.85
C MET A 28 22.65 -19.36 -25.55
N THR A 29 22.41 -20.65 -25.77
CA THR A 29 23.34 -21.75 -25.40
C THR A 29 24.21 -22.30 -26.52
N LEU A 30 24.14 -21.77 -27.75
CA LEU A 30 24.94 -22.26 -28.88
C LEU A 30 25.64 -21.15 -29.65
N ALA A 31 26.63 -20.52 -29.04
CA ALA A 31 27.61 -19.71 -29.77
C ALA A 31 29.01 -19.91 -29.18
N THR A 32 29.63 -21.03 -29.54
CA THR A 32 31.09 -21.22 -29.44
C THR A 32 31.77 -20.46 -30.55
N ALA A 33 32.78 -19.67 -30.22
CA ALA A 33 33.52 -18.78 -31.09
C ALA A 33 34.38 -19.54 -32.13
N PRO A 34 34.60 -18.95 -33.31
CA PRO A 34 35.79 -19.21 -34.12
C PRO A 34 36.76 -18.02 -34.07
N ARG A 35 38.02 -18.36 -33.95
CA ARG A 35 39.17 -17.46 -34.10
C ARG A 35 39.35 -17.06 -35.60
N GLY A 36 39.47 -15.77 -35.84
CA GLY A 36 39.89 -15.26 -37.14
C GLY A 36 40.12 -13.77 -37.07
N GLY A 37 41.39 -13.33 -37.13
CA GLY A 37 41.74 -11.89 -37.11
C GLY A 37 41.55 -11.27 -38.50
N GLY A 38 40.63 -10.33 -38.58
CA GLY A 38 40.45 -9.42 -39.72
C GLY A 38 40.14 -8.01 -39.17
N ALA A 39 40.73 -6.98 -39.76
CA ALA A 39 40.54 -5.59 -39.35
C ALA A 39 39.09 -5.15 -39.67
N MET A 40 38.32 -4.85 -38.62
CA MET A 40 36.93 -4.36 -38.73
C MET A 40 36.85 -2.95 -39.30
N THR A 41 35.88 -2.72 -40.18
CA THR A 41 35.55 -1.41 -40.74
C THR A 41 34.87 -0.50 -39.72
N GLN A 42 34.88 0.83 -39.91
CA GLN A 42 34.24 1.78 -38.99
C GLN A 42 32.73 1.53 -38.78
N ARG A 43 32.04 0.92 -39.77
CA ARG A 43 30.62 0.56 -39.68
C ARG A 43 30.40 -0.64 -38.75
N GLU A 44 31.31 -1.66 -38.80
CA GLU A 44 31.24 -2.81 -37.90
C GLU A 44 31.58 -2.45 -36.45
N ARG A 45 32.49 -1.48 -36.24
CA ARG A 45 32.78 -0.94 -34.90
C ARG A 45 31.58 -0.17 -34.27
N ALA A 46 30.78 0.52 -35.11
CA ALA A 46 29.57 1.21 -34.64
C ALA A 46 28.43 0.25 -34.30
N SER A 47 28.26 -0.83 -35.09
CA SER A 47 27.25 -1.87 -34.78
C SER A 47 27.66 -2.74 -33.59
N ASP A 48 28.94 -3.00 -33.40
CA ASP A 48 29.44 -3.76 -32.24
C ASP A 48 29.40 -2.92 -30.96
N ALA A 49 29.63 -1.61 -31.05
CA ALA A 49 29.47 -0.68 -29.93
C ALA A 49 27.98 -0.48 -29.55
N MET A 50 27.06 -0.53 -30.53
CA MET A 50 25.63 -0.45 -30.29
C MET A 50 25.08 -1.78 -29.75
N GLY A 51 25.58 -2.92 -30.22
CA GLY A 51 25.26 -4.24 -29.67
C GLY A 51 25.79 -4.43 -28.26
N ARG A 52 27.00 -3.97 -27.95
CA ARG A 52 27.55 -4.02 -26.57
C ARG A 52 26.84 -3.07 -25.61
N ARG A 53 26.33 -1.92 -26.07
CA ARG A 53 25.50 -1.02 -25.25
C ARG A 53 24.14 -1.63 -24.94
N THR A 54 23.47 -2.28 -25.87
CA THR A 54 22.19 -2.98 -25.62
C THR A 54 22.36 -4.18 -24.71
N TYR A 55 23.38 -5.02 -24.92
CA TYR A 55 23.68 -6.16 -24.03
C TYR A 55 24.08 -5.71 -22.61
N ALA A 56 24.83 -4.62 -22.46
CA ALA A 56 25.18 -4.07 -21.14
C ALA A 56 23.98 -3.47 -20.41
N SER A 57 23.01 -2.86 -21.13
CA SER A 57 21.78 -2.34 -20.53
C SER A 57 20.82 -3.44 -20.11
N GLU A 58 20.63 -4.47 -20.92
CA GLU A 58 19.81 -5.64 -20.56
C GLU A 58 20.39 -6.40 -19.36
N SER A 59 21.71 -6.53 -19.25
CA SER A 59 22.34 -7.17 -18.09
C SER A 59 22.21 -6.35 -16.80
N ALA A 60 22.31 -5.03 -16.87
CA ALA A 60 22.20 -4.17 -15.71
C ALA A 60 20.77 -4.11 -15.13
N GLU A 61 19.75 -4.18 -15.98
CA GLU A 61 18.34 -4.25 -15.57
C GLU A 61 17.98 -5.60 -14.93
N ALA A 62 18.49 -6.70 -15.48
CA ALA A 62 18.29 -8.03 -14.92
C ALA A 62 18.85 -8.18 -13.50
N LEU A 63 19.83 -7.35 -13.13
CA LEU A 63 20.47 -7.34 -11.82
C LEU A 63 19.76 -6.41 -10.81
N ARG A 64 18.78 -5.60 -11.23
CA ARG A 64 18.06 -4.69 -10.30
C ARG A 64 16.94 -5.42 -9.57
N ARG A 65 16.71 -5.05 -8.30
CA ARG A 65 15.58 -5.49 -7.47
C ARG A 65 14.95 -4.30 -6.76
N ASN A 66 13.64 -4.18 -6.82
CA ASN A 66 12.88 -3.19 -6.06
C ASN A 66 12.05 -3.93 -5.01
N ILE A 67 12.47 -3.90 -3.77
CA ILE A 67 11.86 -4.69 -2.71
C ILE A 67 11.30 -3.82 -1.58
N GLY A 68 10.20 -4.30 -0.98
CA GLY A 68 9.67 -3.78 0.27
C GLY A 68 9.98 -4.71 1.43
N ILE A 69 10.28 -4.15 2.58
CA ILE A 69 10.39 -4.91 3.82
C ILE A 69 9.17 -4.58 4.66
N SER A 70 8.31 -5.56 4.88
CA SER A 70 7.04 -5.40 5.58
C SER A 70 6.93 -6.41 6.72
N ALA A 71 6.33 -5.98 7.82
CA ALA A 71 6.25 -6.78 9.04
C ALA A 71 5.17 -6.28 9.98
N HIS A 72 4.75 -7.09 10.92
CA HIS A 72 4.01 -6.58 12.08
C HIS A 72 4.94 -5.83 13.04
N ILE A 73 4.35 -5.08 13.97
CA ILE A 73 5.08 -4.36 15.02
C ILE A 73 5.95 -5.35 15.80
N ASP A 74 7.14 -4.93 16.19
CA ASP A 74 8.11 -5.74 16.96
C ASP A 74 8.59 -7.06 16.32
N SER A 75 8.33 -7.34 15.03
CA SER A 75 8.94 -8.51 14.36
C SER A 75 10.44 -8.35 14.09
N GLY A 76 10.98 -7.13 14.25
CA GLY A 76 12.38 -6.80 14.02
C GLY A 76 12.69 -6.34 12.59
N LYS A 77 11.72 -5.71 11.93
CA LYS A 77 11.86 -5.12 10.59
C LYS A 77 13.02 -4.14 10.53
N THR A 78 13.01 -3.08 11.34
CA THR A 78 14.07 -2.05 11.37
C THR A 78 15.44 -2.65 11.69
N THR A 79 15.50 -3.64 12.61
CA THR A 79 16.75 -4.37 12.89
C THR A 79 17.24 -5.11 11.65
N LEU A 80 16.36 -5.76 10.90
CA LEU A 80 16.72 -6.47 9.67
C LEU A 80 17.25 -5.50 8.61
N THR A 81 16.57 -4.37 8.42
CA THR A 81 16.97 -3.34 7.45
C THR A 81 18.35 -2.76 7.79
N GLU A 82 18.62 -2.46 9.06
CA GLU A 82 19.95 -2.03 9.54
C GLU A 82 21.05 -3.07 9.22
N ARG A 83 20.77 -4.36 9.40
CA ARG A 83 21.73 -5.43 9.05
C ARG A 83 21.97 -5.54 7.56
N ILE A 84 20.93 -5.39 6.75
CA ILE A 84 21.05 -5.34 5.29
C ILE A 84 21.96 -4.19 4.89
N LEU A 85 21.75 -2.99 5.41
CA LEU A 85 22.58 -1.82 5.11
C LEU A 85 24.05 -2.01 5.55
N PHE A 86 24.27 -2.67 6.67
CA PHE A 86 25.60 -2.99 7.15
C PHE A 86 26.33 -3.99 6.22
N TYR A 87 25.70 -5.12 5.89
CA TYR A 87 26.31 -6.13 5.03
C TYR A 87 26.56 -5.65 3.59
N THR A 88 25.76 -4.70 3.13
CA THR A 88 25.94 -4.07 1.82
C THR A 88 26.91 -2.87 1.85
N GLY A 89 27.50 -2.57 3.01
CA GLY A 89 28.50 -1.50 3.17
C GLY A 89 27.93 -0.08 3.09
N ARG A 90 26.60 0.07 3.23
CA ARG A 90 25.96 1.41 3.24
C ARG A 90 26.10 2.13 4.57
N ILE A 91 26.25 1.39 5.66
CA ILE A 91 26.57 1.90 6.99
C ILE A 91 27.80 1.18 7.52
N ASN A 92 28.66 1.91 8.26
CA ASN A 92 29.92 1.39 8.77
C ASN A 92 29.77 0.67 10.11
N ALA A 93 28.72 0.94 10.85
CA ALA A 93 28.43 0.37 12.15
C ALA A 93 26.93 0.05 12.26
N ILE A 94 26.64 -0.95 13.08
CA ILE A 94 25.27 -1.37 13.39
C ILE A 94 24.77 -0.52 14.55
N HIS A 95 23.61 0.13 14.37
CA HIS A 95 22.98 0.96 15.41
C HIS A 95 21.81 0.25 16.08
N GLU A 96 21.56 0.61 17.35
CA GLU A 96 20.38 0.13 18.07
C GLU A 96 19.12 0.92 17.67
N VAL A 97 18.04 0.19 17.32
CA VAL A 97 16.78 0.78 16.86
C VAL A 97 16.19 1.81 17.83
N ARG A 98 16.32 1.57 19.14
CA ARG A 98 15.80 2.47 20.18
C ARG A 98 16.75 3.62 20.55
N GLY A 99 17.80 3.85 19.78
CA GLY A 99 18.72 4.98 20.00
C GLY A 99 19.45 4.98 21.33
N LYS A 100 19.58 3.85 22.02
CA LYS A 100 20.35 3.75 23.27
C LYS A 100 21.84 4.07 23.09
N ASP A 101 22.32 3.92 21.88
CA ASP A 101 23.64 4.32 21.41
C ASP A 101 23.75 5.82 21.08
N GLY A 102 22.66 6.58 21.23
CA GLY A 102 22.59 8.02 20.90
C GLY A 102 22.44 8.33 19.41
N VAL A 103 22.41 7.32 18.52
CA VAL A 103 22.33 7.48 17.06
C VAL A 103 20.98 7.01 16.51
N GLY A 104 20.54 5.81 16.90
CA GLY A 104 19.32 5.17 16.40
C GLY A 104 19.47 4.59 14.99
N ALA A 105 18.43 3.91 14.52
CA ALA A 105 18.41 3.27 13.20
C ALA A 105 18.45 4.31 12.07
N LYS A 106 19.24 4.06 11.03
CA LYS A 106 19.42 4.98 9.90
C LYS A 106 18.13 5.19 9.10
N MET A 107 17.28 4.18 9.01
CA MET A 107 16.01 4.27 8.26
C MET A 107 14.92 5.03 9.01
N ASP A 108 14.94 5.03 10.34
CA ASP A 108 13.99 5.81 11.15
C ASP A 108 14.51 7.27 11.23
N SER A 109 14.20 8.05 10.19
CA SER A 109 14.72 9.41 10.03
C SER A 109 14.09 10.41 10.99
N MET A 110 12.83 10.18 11.38
CA MET A 110 12.10 11.05 12.30
C MET A 110 12.48 10.75 13.76
N GLU A 111 12.69 11.80 14.54
CA GLU A 111 12.88 11.69 15.99
C GLU A 111 11.71 10.97 16.67
N LEU A 112 10.49 11.22 16.18
CA LEU A 112 9.26 10.60 16.68
C LEU A 112 9.21 9.09 16.43
N GLU A 113 9.75 8.59 15.32
CA GLU A 113 9.90 7.16 15.03
C GLU A 113 10.82 6.49 16.04
N ARG A 114 11.97 7.11 16.33
CA ARG A 114 12.94 6.60 17.29
C ARG A 114 12.42 6.58 18.71
N GLU A 115 11.67 7.62 19.12
CA GLU A 115 11.04 7.70 20.44
C GLU A 115 9.94 6.66 20.64
N LYS A 116 9.07 6.50 19.64
CA LYS A 116 7.96 5.54 19.70
C LYS A 116 8.39 4.12 19.36
N GLY A 117 9.53 3.94 18.71
CA GLY A 117 10.03 2.65 18.24
C GLY A 117 9.21 2.02 17.12
N ILE A 118 8.51 2.85 16.33
CA ILE A 118 7.68 2.43 15.18
C ILE A 118 8.06 3.23 13.94
N THR A 119 8.04 2.59 12.78
CA THR A 119 8.16 3.28 11.50
C THR A 119 6.83 3.95 11.17
N ILE A 120 6.86 5.25 10.88
CA ILE A 120 5.69 6.07 10.56
C ILE A 120 5.61 6.32 9.05
N GLN A 121 6.74 6.73 8.44
CA GLN A 121 6.85 6.99 7.02
C GLN A 121 7.71 5.94 6.33
N SER A 122 7.34 5.60 5.11
CA SER A 122 8.18 4.73 4.29
C SER A 122 9.49 5.43 3.95
N ALA A 123 10.63 4.77 4.19
CA ALA A 123 11.95 5.27 3.85
C ALA A 123 12.52 4.50 2.66
N ALA A 124 13.04 5.23 1.67
CA ALA A 124 13.70 4.63 0.51
C ALA A 124 15.21 4.64 0.68
N THR A 125 15.84 3.54 0.34
CA THR A 125 17.29 3.42 0.27
C THR A 125 17.69 2.51 -0.88
N TYR A 126 18.94 2.54 -1.24
CA TYR A 126 19.51 1.61 -2.21
C TYR A 126 20.81 1.02 -1.67
N CYS A 127 21.08 -0.19 -2.09
CA CYS A 127 22.31 -0.87 -1.73
C CYS A 127 22.76 -1.79 -2.88
N ARG A 128 23.99 -2.27 -2.80
CA ARG A 128 24.51 -3.23 -3.75
C ARG A 128 24.87 -4.52 -3.05
N TRP A 129 24.34 -5.63 -3.54
CA TRP A 129 24.66 -6.96 -3.05
C TRP A 129 25.20 -7.81 -4.18
N LYS A 130 26.46 -8.23 -4.05
CA LYS A 130 27.20 -8.87 -5.15
C LYS A 130 27.19 -7.96 -6.39
N GLU A 131 26.60 -8.42 -7.50
CA GLU A 131 26.48 -7.63 -8.73
C GLU A 131 25.13 -6.91 -8.86
N SER A 132 24.20 -7.14 -7.92
CA SER A 132 22.83 -6.64 -8.01
C SER A 132 22.64 -5.33 -7.26
N ASP A 133 21.94 -4.39 -7.90
CA ASP A 133 21.46 -3.15 -7.29
C ASP A 133 20.09 -3.40 -6.68
N ILE A 134 19.94 -3.14 -5.39
CA ILE A 134 18.70 -3.37 -4.64
C ILE A 134 18.18 -2.04 -4.12
N ASN A 135 17.01 -1.61 -4.60
CA ASN A 135 16.24 -0.53 -4.01
C ASN A 135 15.34 -1.12 -2.92
N ILE A 136 15.40 -0.57 -1.74
CA ILE A 136 14.65 -1.02 -0.57
C ILE A 136 13.70 0.10 -0.13
N ILE A 137 12.43 -0.23 0.02
CA ILE A 137 11.46 0.64 0.67
C ILE A 137 11.04 -0.03 1.99
N ASP A 138 11.42 0.61 3.09
CA ASP A 138 10.99 0.20 4.43
C ASP A 138 9.58 0.71 4.69
N THR A 139 8.63 -0.17 5.01
CA THR A 139 7.21 0.19 5.14
C THR A 139 6.77 0.19 6.61
N PRO A 140 5.85 1.09 7.02
CA PRO A 140 5.26 1.02 8.35
C PRO A 140 4.58 -0.32 8.62
N GLY A 141 4.62 -0.75 9.88
CA GLY A 141 3.90 -1.95 10.32
C GLY A 141 2.52 -1.66 10.93
N HIS A 142 2.20 -0.40 11.23
CA HIS A 142 0.96 -0.01 11.91
C HIS A 142 -0.19 0.26 10.92
N VAL A 143 -1.39 -0.21 11.26
CA VAL A 143 -2.58 -0.09 10.39
C VAL A 143 -3.01 1.36 10.11
N ASP A 144 -2.74 2.29 11.02
CA ASP A 144 -3.05 3.71 10.82
C ASP A 144 -2.26 4.33 9.65
N PHE A 145 -1.15 3.70 9.26
CA PHE A 145 -0.29 4.12 8.15
C PHE A 145 -0.45 3.26 6.90
N THR A 146 -1.62 2.66 6.72
CA THR A 146 -1.95 1.78 5.58
C THR A 146 -1.61 2.43 4.24
N ILE A 147 -1.79 3.72 4.09
CA ILE A 147 -1.50 4.45 2.84
C ILE A 147 -0.01 4.40 2.48
N GLU A 148 0.89 4.45 3.45
CA GLU A 148 2.33 4.34 3.20
C GLU A 148 2.70 2.94 2.67
N VAL A 149 2.05 1.89 3.19
CA VAL A 149 2.20 0.52 2.70
C VAL A 149 1.64 0.38 1.28
N GLU A 150 0.45 0.93 1.00
CA GLU A 150 -0.17 0.91 -0.32
C GLU A 150 0.69 1.64 -1.38
N ARG A 151 1.30 2.78 -1.00
CA ARG A 151 2.23 3.53 -1.86
C ARG A 151 3.48 2.73 -2.20
N ALA A 152 4.07 2.12 -1.19
CA ALA A 152 5.25 1.29 -1.36
C ALA A 152 4.95 0.09 -2.26
N LEU A 153 3.93 -0.69 -1.93
CA LEU A 153 3.55 -1.89 -2.69
C LEU A 153 3.18 -1.59 -4.16
N ARG A 154 2.70 -0.37 -4.44
CA ARG A 154 2.39 0.04 -5.82
C ARG A 154 3.62 0.16 -6.71
N VAL A 155 4.78 0.42 -6.13
CA VAL A 155 6.04 0.67 -6.85
C VAL A 155 7.09 -0.41 -6.64
N LEU A 156 6.77 -1.49 -5.93
CA LEU A 156 7.66 -2.61 -5.67
C LEU A 156 7.42 -3.76 -6.64
N ASP A 157 8.50 -4.48 -6.93
CA ASP A 157 8.47 -5.69 -7.76
C ASP A 157 8.44 -6.95 -6.90
N GLY A 158 8.93 -6.88 -5.67
CA GLY A 158 8.94 -7.97 -4.71
C GLY A 158 8.92 -7.47 -3.27
N ALA A 159 8.73 -8.38 -2.31
CA ALA A 159 8.69 -8.04 -0.90
C ALA A 159 9.36 -9.11 -0.01
N VAL A 160 9.81 -8.68 1.15
CA VAL A 160 10.22 -9.56 2.26
C VAL A 160 9.19 -9.39 3.38
N LEU A 161 8.44 -10.45 3.65
CA LEU A 161 7.51 -10.52 4.78
C LEU A 161 8.23 -11.06 5.99
N VAL A 162 8.49 -10.18 6.98
CA VAL A 162 9.19 -10.54 8.21
C VAL A 162 8.21 -11.02 9.26
N LEU A 163 8.41 -12.22 9.76
CA LEU A 163 7.59 -12.88 10.77
C LEU A 163 8.42 -13.14 12.03
N CYS A 164 7.78 -13.14 13.21
CA CYS A 164 8.46 -13.44 14.46
C CYS A 164 8.37 -14.93 14.76
N SER A 165 9.50 -15.59 15.09
CA SER A 165 9.53 -17.02 15.41
C SER A 165 8.77 -17.37 16.69
N VAL A 166 8.55 -16.40 17.59
CA VAL A 166 7.77 -16.57 18.82
C VAL A 166 6.31 -16.18 18.62
N GLY A 167 6.07 -14.93 18.10
CA GLY A 167 4.71 -14.40 17.90
C GLY A 167 3.97 -14.95 16.68
N GLY A 168 4.67 -15.57 15.74
CA GLY A 168 4.05 -16.18 14.55
C GLY A 168 3.42 -15.18 13.58
N VAL A 169 2.34 -15.61 12.91
CA VAL A 169 1.54 -14.80 12.01
C VAL A 169 0.46 -14.06 12.81
N GLN A 170 0.61 -12.77 12.94
CA GLN A 170 -0.32 -11.87 13.63
C GLN A 170 -1.28 -11.19 12.64
N SER A 171 -2.31 -10.50 13.16
CA SER A 171 -3.35 -9.84 12.35
C SER A 171 -2.78 -8.80 11.35
N GLN A 172 -1.76 -8.04 11.76
CA GLN A 172 -1.07 -7.11 10.86
C GLN A 172 -0.35 -7.83 9.71
N SER A 173 0.22 -9.03 9.96
CA SER A 173 0.82 -9.85 8.90
C SER A 173 -0.21 -10.26 7.85
N ILE A 174 -1.45 -10.58 8.28
CA ILE A 174 -2.56 -10.93 7.39
C ILE A 174 -2.97 -9.72 6.54
N THR A 175 -3.02 -8.53 7.14
CA THR A 175 -3.35 -7.29 6.44
C THR A 175 -2.34 -6.98 5.36
N VAL A 176 -1.06 -6.99 5.71
CA VAL A 176 0.04 -6.74 4.78
C VAL A 176 0.07 -7.79 3.66
N ASP A 177 -0.14 -9.08 3.96
CA ASP A 177 -0.24 -10.13 2.94
C ASP A 177 -1.41 -9.88 1.97
N ARG A 178 -2.57 -9.45 2.50
CA ARG A 178 -3.74 -9.09 1.67
C ARG A 178 -3.43 -7.92 0.72
N GLN A 179 -2.66 -6.93 1.19
CA GLN A 179 -2.21 -5.81 0.37
C GLN A 179 -1.22 -6.28 -0.70
N MET A 180 -0.21 -7.11 -0.36
CA MET A 180 0.72 -7.71 -1.32
C MET A 180 -0.01 -8.48 -2.42
N ARG A 181 -1.04 -9.26 -2.07
CA ARG A 181 -1.89 -9.97 -3.05
C ARG A 181 -2.67 -9.03 -3.95
N ARG A 182 -3.19 -7.91 -3.40
CA ARG A 182 -3.93 -6.91 -4.18
C ARG A 182 -3.08 -6.33 -5.30
N TYR A 183 -1.80 -6.03 -5.01
CA TYR A 183 -0.85 -5.50 -5.97
C TYR A 183 -0.08 -6.59 -6.74
N ASN A 184 -0.38 -7.86 -6.46
CA ASN A 184 0.30 -9.01 -7.07
C ASN A 184 1.82 -8.99 -6.87
N VAL A 185 2.28 -8.56 -5.69
CA VAL A 185 3.69 -8.50 -5.31
C VAL A 185 4.14 -9.88 -4.81
N PRO A 186 5.10 -10.55 -5.48
CA PRO A 186 5.70 -11.79 -4.99
C PRO A 186 6.52 -11.52 -3.73
N ARG A 187 6.61 -12.52 -2.85
CA ARG A 187 7.25 -12.34 -1.55
C ARG A 187 8.07 -13.52 -1.08
N LEU A 188 9.12 -13.19 -0.36
CA LEU A 188 9.88 -14.10 0.50
C LEU A 188 9.39 -13.96 1.93
N CYS A 189 9.27 -15.06 2.66
CA CYS A 189 9.01 -15.02 4.10
C CYS A 189 10.32 -15.14 4.87
N PHE A 190 10.54 -14.29 5.87
CA PHE A 190 11.69 -14.38 6.76
C PHE A 190 11.25 -14.53 8.21
N VAL A 191 11.45 -15.70 8.78
CA VAL A 191 11.17 -15.98 10.20
C VAL A 191 12.35 -15.49 11.02
N ASN A 192 12.18 -14.35 11.64
CA ASN A 192 13.17 -13.64 12.45
C ASN A 192 13.08 -14.04 13.93
N LYS A 193 14.10 -13.69 14.70
CA LYS A 193 14.20 -13.92 16.15
C LYS A 193 14.27 -15.40 16.54
N CYS A 194 14.91 -16.24 15.72
CA CYS A 194 15.15 -17.64 16.05
C CYS A 194 16.08 -17.82 17.28
N ASP A 195 16.68 -16.74 17.77
CA ASP A 195 17.50 -16.66 18.99
C ASP A 195 16.69 -16.45 20.27
N ARG A 196 15.40 -16.23 20.22
CA ARG A 196 14.59 -15.96 21.41
C ARG A 196 14.04 -17.24 22.05
N ALA A 197 13.92 -17.23 23.38
CA ALA A 197 13.25 -18.31 24.12
C ALA A 197 11.80 -18.49 23.60
N GLY A 198 11.41 -19.73 23.35
CA GLY A 198 10.12 -20.09 22.75
C GLY A 198 10.09 -19.97 21.22
N ALA A 199 11.23 -19.79 20.54
CA ALA A 199 11.30 -19.72 19.09
C ALA A 199 10.85 -21.05 18.44
N ASN A 200 9.84 -20.97 17.57
CA ASN A 200 9.34 -22.14 16.83
C ASN A 200 9.04 -21.78 15.36
N PRO A 201 10.04 -21.80 14.47
CA PRO A 201 9.83 -21.47 13.07
C PRO A 201 8.92 -22.44 12.32
N TRP A 202 8.77 -23.67 12.79
CA TRP A 202 7.87 -24.66 12.20
C TRP A 202 6.40 -24.34 12.47
N LYS A 203 6.07 -23.86 13.68
CA LYS A 203 4.74 -23.32 14.00
C LYS A 203 4.43 -22.13 13.07
N VAL A 204 5.40 -21.25 12.84
CA VAL A 204 5.22 -20.10 11.95
C VAL A 204 4.96 -20.54 10.51
N LEU A 205 5.70 -21.52 9.98
CA LEU A 205 5.47 -22.08 8.64
C LEU A 205 4.05 -22.66 8.53
N ALA A 206 3.59 -23.41 9.53
CA ALA A 206 2.20 -23.92 9.55
C ALA A 206 1.19 -22.77 9.51
N GLN A 207 1.38 -21.74 10.33
CA GLN A 207 0.52 -20.56 10.33
C GLN A 207 0.53 -19.78 9.00
N VAL A 208 1.68 -19.68 8.30
CA VAL A 208 1.78 -19.09 6.96
C VAL A 208 0.89 -19.85 5.98
N ARG A 209 0.88 -21.18 6.05
CA ARG A 209 0.02 -22.01 5.22
C ARG A 209 -1.46 -21.88 5.60
N ASP A 210 -1.77 -21.91 6.89
CA ASP A 210 -3.14 -21.94 7.39
C ASP A 210 -3.81 -20.57 7.41
N LYS A 211 -3.15 -19.54 7.96
CA LYS A 211 -3.74 -18.19 8.11
C LYS A 211 -3.57 -17.34 6.86
N LEU A 212 -2.38 -17.37 6.24
CA LEU A 212 -2.13 -16.60 5.01
C LEU A 212 -2.54 -17.38 3.75
N LYS A 213 -2.87 -18.67 3.84
CA LYS A 213 -3.21 -19.51 2.68
C LYS A 213 -2.15 -19.44 1.58
N LEU A 214 -0.88 -19.41 1.96
CA LEU A 214 0.25 -19.42 1.04
C LEU A 214 0.75 -20.84 0.84
N ASN A 215 1.03 -21.22 -0.41
CA ASN A 215 1.87 -22.36 -0.70
C ASN A 215 3.31 -21.96 -0.34
N ALA A 216 3.81 -22.39 0.79
CA ALA A 216 5.12 -22.02 1.32
C ALA A 216 5.87 -23.23 1.84
N ALA A 217 7.17 -23.28 1.62
CA ALA A 217 8.05 -24.26 2.21
C ALA A 217 9.35 -23.60 2.69
N ALA A 218 9.96 -24.22 3.70
CA ALA A 218 11.26 -23.79 4.20
C ALA A 218 12.33 -24.09 3.14
N VAL A 219 13.14 -23.09 2.80
CA VAL A 219 14.36 -23.25 1.98
C VAL A 219 15.60 -23.44 2.86
N GLN A 220 15.41 -23.29 4.17
CA GLN A 220 16.46 -23.42 5.18
C GLN A 220 15.89 -24.09 6.43
N ILE A 221 16.75 -24.76 7.21
CA ILE A 221 16.46 -25.19 8.58
C ILE A 221 17.49 -24.61 9.53
N PRO A 222 17.12 -24.20 10.77
CA PRO A 222 18.07 -23.60 11.71
C PRO A 222 19.01 -24.67 12.28
N ILE A 223 20.27 -24.31 12.49
CA ILE A 223 21.25 -25.06 13.27
C ILE A 223 21.18 -24.52 14.70
N GLY A 224 20.50 -25.25 15.56
CA GLY A 224 20.11 -24.78 16.89
C GLY A 224 18.98 -23.75 16.87
N LEU A 225 18.36 -23.54 18.00
CA LEU A 225 17.34 -22.52 18.27
C LEU A 225 17.66 -21.84 19.58
N GLU A 226 17.04 -20.69 19.82
CA GLU A 226 17.27 -19.89 21.03
C GLU A 226 18.75 -19.50 21.17
N ASP A 227 19.33 -19.70 22.33
CA ASP A 227 20.74 -19.35 22.57
C ASP A 227 21.72 -20.22 21.75
N GLU A 228 21.30 -21.42 21.35
CA GLU A 228 22.09 -22.35 20.53
C GLU A 228 22.01 -22.10 19.02
N HIS A 229 21.24 -21.08 18.60
CA HIS A 229 21.13 -20.76 17.18
C HIS A 229 22.46 -20.26 16.61
N GLU A 230 23.16 -21.06 15.82
CA GLU A 230 24.51 -20.74 15.27
C GLU A 230 24.50 -20.50 13.76
N GLY A 231 23.56 -21.09 13.05
CA GLY A 231 23.52 -21.03 11.60
C GLY A 231 22.25 -21.62 11.00
N VAL A 232 22.35 -21.94 9.70
CA VAL A 232 21.26 -22.59 8.98
C VAL A 232 21.80 -23.65 8.02
N VAL A 233 20.99 -24.65 7.69
CA VAL A 233 21.23 -25.56 6.57
C VAL A 233 20.46 -25.06 5.37
N ASP A 234 21.13 -24.84 4.25
CA ASP A 234 20.51 -24.51 2.95
C ASP A 234 19.99 -25.82 2.33
N LEU A 235 18.68 -25.93 2.19
CA LEU A 235 18.02 -27.12 1.63
C LEU A 235 18.11 -27.20 0.09
N VAL A 236 18.40 -26.10 -0.56
CA VAL A 236 18.54 -26.06 -2.03
C VAL A 236 19.91 -26.57 -2.43
N ARG A 237 20.97 -26.13 -1.74
CA ARG A 237 22.37 -26.51 -1.98
C ARG A 237 22.84 -27.68 -1.14
N MET A 238 22.03 -28.12 -0.13
CA MET A 238 22.34 -29.19 0.82
C MET A 238 23.69 -29.00 1.52
N GLN A 239 23.84 -27.83 2.14
CA GLN A 239 25.05 -27.46 2.87
C GLN A 239 24.72 -26.68 4.15
N SER A 240 25.58 -26.78 5.15
CA SER A 240 25.46 -25.95 6.35
C SER A 240 26.15 -24.61 6.15
N VAL A 241 25.60 -23.56 6.73
CA VAL A 241 26.17 -22.22 6.77
C VAL A 241 26.14 -21.72 8.21
N VAL A 242 27.33 -21.56 8.78
CA VAL A 242 27.53 -21.06 10.14
C VAL A 242 28.07 -19.62 10.08
N PHE A 243 27.51 -18.77 10.93
CA PHE A 243 27.85 -17.34 10.98
C PHE A 243 28.81 -17.10 12.14
N SER A 244 29.97 -16.53 11.86
CA SER A 244 31.02 -16.27 12.85
C SER A 244 31.61 -14.84 12.68
N GLY A 245 32.45 -14.44 13.62
CA GLY A 245 32.97 -13.08 13.71
C GLY A 245 32.07 -12.14 14.53
N GLU A 246 32.58 -10.94 14.84
CA GLU A 246 31.92 -9.99 15.75
C GLU A 246 30.49 -9.63 15.33
N ASN A 247 30.26 -9.51 14.01
CA ASN A 247 28.96 -9.16 13.44
C ASN A 247 28.45 -10.24 12.46
N GLY A 248 28.81 -11.52 12.63
CA GLY A 248 28.36 -12.60 11.75
C GLY A 248 28.84 -12.43 10.29
N GLN A 249 29.95 -11.75 10.08
CA GLN A 249 30.46 -11.41 8.73
C GLN A 249 31.09 -12.58 8.01
N THR A 250 31.64 -13.54 8.77
CA THR A 250 32.33 -14.72 8.21
C THR A 250 31.33 -15.84 8.05
N LEU A 251 31.09 -16.23 6.82
CA LEU A 251 30.26 -17.37 6.45
C LEU A 251 31.17 -18.60 6.31
N THR A 252 30.95 -19.61 7.14
CA THR A 252 31.61 -20.92 7.01
C THR A 252 30.62 -21.92 6.42
N VAL A 253 30.90 -22.33 5.18
CA VAL A 253 30.11 -23.34 4.47
C VAL A 253 30.74 -24.71 4.76
N GLY A 254 29.89 -25.66 5.12
CA GLY A 254 30.34 -27.02 5.48
C GLY A 254 29.30 -28.11 5.19
N GLU A 255 29.62 -29.32 5.60
CA GLU A 255 28.69 -30.43 5.53
C GLU A 255 27.54 -30.26 6.57
N ILE A 256 26.40 -30.86 6.27
CA ILE A 256 25.24 -30.83 7.17
C ILE A 256 25.59 -31.65 8.44
N PRO A 257 25.38 -31.10 9.64
CA PRO A 257 25.57 -31.84 10.88
C PRO A 257 24.78 -33.15 10.88
N ALA A 258 25.42 -34.24 11.35
CA ALA A 258 24.85 -35.59 11.27
C ALA A 258 23.45 -35.71 11.93
N ASN A 259 23.20 -34.97 13.01
CA ASN A 259 21.92 -34.91 13.71
C ASN A 259 20.82 -34.15 12.93
N LEU A 260 21.16 -33.36 11.91
CA LEU A 260 20.21 -32.60 11.09
C LEU A 260 20.03 -33.20 9.69
N LYS A 261 20.82 -34.20 9.32
CA LYS A 261 20.81 -34.74 7.95
C LYS A 261 19.46 -35.33 7.56
N GLU A 262 18.90 -36.16 8.42
CA GLU A 262 17.58 -36.80 8.21
C GLU A 262 16.47 -35.72 8.08
N LEU A 263 16.48 -34.71 8.97
CA LEU A 263 15.55 -33.59 8.90
C LEU A 263 15.73 -32.76 7.63
N ALA A 264 16.98 -32.55 7.19
CA ALA A 264 17.26 -31.80 5.96
C ALA A 264 16.73 -32.56 4.73
N ASP A 265 16.94 -33.88 4.66
CA ASP A 265 16.43 -34.71 3.57
C ASP A 265 14.89 -34.73 3.54
N GLU A 266 14.23 -34.81 4.73
CA GLU A 266 12.77 -34.71 4.85
C GLU A 266 12.26 -33.37 4.35
N LYS A 267 12.83 -32.27 4.83
CA LYS A 267 12.35 -30.91 4.48
C LYS A 267 12.66 -30.54 3.03
N ARG A 268 13.78 -31.04 2.45
CA ARG A 268 14.08 -30.91 1.03
C ARG A 268 13.01 -31.61 0.18
N LYS A 269 12.58 -32.80 0.55
CA LYS A 269 11.50 -33.52 -0.17
C LYS A 269 10.21 -32.70 -0.15
N VAL A 270 9.83 -32.16 1.02
CA VAL A 270 8.65 -31.28 1.15
C VAL A 270 8.79 -30.02 0.31
N LEU A 271 9.99 -29.42 0.22
CA LEU A 271 10.25 -28.27 -0.65
C LEU A 271 10.05 -28.61 -2.13
N ILE A 272 10.64 -29.73 -2.60
CA ILE A 272 10.50 -30.19 -3.98
C ILE A 272 9.04 -30.50 -4.30
N GLU A 273 8.32 -31.20 -3.42
CA GLU A 273 6.89 -31.50 -3.56
C GLU A 273 6.04 -30.25 -3.70
N CYS A 274 6.18 -29.26 -2.78
CA CYS A 274 5.43 -28.01 -2.83
C CYS A 274 5.71 -27.17 -4.10
N VAL A 275 6.91 -27.21 -4.63
CA VAL A 275 7.26 -26.47 -5.86
C VAL A 275 6.81 -27.23 -7.10
N SER A 276 6.91 -28.57 -7.11
CA SER A 276 6.47 -29.42 -8.23
C SER A 276 4.94 -29.36 -8.47
N GLU A 277 4.14 -29.03 -7.47
CA GLU A 277 2.71 -28.82 -7.64
C GLU A 277 2.37 -27.58 -8.48
N VAL A 278 3.29 -26.62 -8.61
CA VAL A 278 3.04 -25.31 -9.23
C VAL A 278 4.01 -24.96 -10.36
N ASP A 279 5.04 -25.78 -10.61
CA ASP A 279 6.02 -25.62 -11.68
C ASP A 279 6.03 -26.87 -12.56
N GLU A 280 5.68 -26.73 -13.84
CA GLU A 280 5.51 -27.83 -14.79
C GLU A 280 6.81 -28.61 -15.01
N GLU A 281 7.96 -27.92 -15.16
CA GLU A 281 9.26 -28.59 -15.44
C GLU A 281 9.72 -29.42 -14.23
N LEU A 282 9.58 -28.89 -13.01
CA LEU A 282 9.92 -29.63 -11.80
C LEU A 282 8.91 -30.76 -11.52
N GLY A 283 7.64 -30.53 -11.86
CA GLY A 283 6.57 -31.53 -11.75
C GLY A 283 6.85 -32.77 -12.63
N ASP A 284 7.30 -32.55 -13.83
CA ASP A 284 7.68 -33.66 -14.74
C ASP A 284 8.85 -34.50 -14.20
N LEU A 285 9.90 -33.85 -13.67
CA LEU A 285 11.02 -34.54 -13.01
C LEU A 285 10.56 -35.35 -11.78
N PHE A 286 9.69 -34.73 -10.95
CA PHE A 286 9.14 -35.37 -9.76
C PHE A 286 8.32 -36.62 -10.12
N LEU A 287 7.48 -36.55 -11.15
CA LEU A 287 6.69 -37.68 -11.65
C LEU A 287 7.54 -38.81 -12.23
N MET A 288 8.69 -38.48 -12.84
CA MET A 288 9.66 -39.47 -13.32
C MET A 288 10.48 -40.12 -12.19
N GLY A 289 10.39 -39.58 -10.96
CA GLY A 289 11.16 -40.02 -9.82
C GLY A 289 12.65 -39.61 -9.90
N GLU A 290 12.95 -38.58 -10.67
CA GLU A 290 14.29 -38.02 -10.81
C GLU A 290 14.52 -36.90 -9.78
N GLU A 291 15.69 -36.88 -9.12
CA GLU A 291 16.06 -35.78 -8.23
C GLU A 291 16.52 -34.57 -9.05
N PRO A 292 15.97 -33.37 -8.80
CA PRO A 292 16.35 -32.16 -9.50
C PRO A 292 17.77 -31.73 -9.12
N THR A 293 18.51 -31.19 -10.06
CA THR A 293 19.79 -30.52 -9.77
C THR A 293 19.53 -29.22 -9.00
N THR A 294 20.58 -28.68 -8.37
CA THR A 294 20.47 -27.41 -7.63
C THR A 294 19.99 -26.27 -8.55
N GLU A 295 20.49 -26.22 -9.79
CA GLU A 295 20.11 -25.20 -10.77
C GLU A 295 18.64 -25.30 -11.18
N GLN A 296 18.16 -26.53 -11.43
CA GLN A 296 16.76 -26.81 -11.78
C GLN A 296 15.84 -26.40 -10.63
N LEU A 297 16.19 -26.75 -9.39
CA LEU A 297 15.40 -26.39 -8.21
C LEU A 297 15.40 -24.87 -7.97
N LEU A 298 16.53 -24.17 -8.11
CA LEU A 298 16.63 -22.71 -8.03
C LEU A 298 15.73 -22.05 -9.08
N ALA A 299 15.79 -22.51 -10.33
CA ALA A 299 14.99 -21.97 -11.44
C ALA A 299 13.49 -22.18 -11.19
N ALA A 300 13.08 -23.37 -10.73
CA ALA A 300 11.69 -23.68 -10.41
C ALA A 300 11.15 -22.83 -9.26
N ILE A 301 11.91 -22.71 -8.15
CA ILE A 301 11.53 -21.84 -7.02
C ILE A 301 11.36 -20.39 -7.52
N ARG A 302 12.28 -19.88 -8.36
CA ARG A 302 12.19 -18.54 -8.92
C ARG A 302 10.92 -18.36 -9.76
N ARG A 303 10.64 -19.25 -10.72
CA ARG A 303 9.44 -19.20 -11.57
C ARG A 303 8.17 -19.20 -10.73
N ALA A 304 8.06 -20.12 -9.78
CA ALA A 304 6.91 -20.22 -8.89
C ALA A 304 6.74 -18.99 -7.97
N THR A 305 7.85 -18.40 -7.51
CA THR A 305 7.81 -17.17 -6.69
C THR A 305 7.36 -15.97 -7.52
N ILE A 306 7.91 -15.76 -8.71
CA ILE A 306 7.54 -14.68 -9.63
C ILE A 306 6.06 -14.80 -10.05
N ALA A 307 5.59 -16.03 -10.29
CA ALA A 307 4.19 -16.32 -10.59
C ALA A 307 3.25 -16.11 -9.37
N ASN A 308 3.80 -15.85 -8.20
CA ASN A 308 3.08 -15.69 -6.93
C ASN A 308 2.28 -16.95 -6.51
N THR A 309 2.73 -18.13 -6.95
CA THR A 309 2.16 -19.45 -6.64
C THR A 309 2.88 -20.17 -5.52
N PHE A 310 4.10 -19.72 -5.19
CA PHE A 310 4.94 -20.25 -4.11
C PHE A 310 5.63 -19.11 -3.35
N SER A 311 5.90 -19.31 -2.07
CA SER A 311 6.63 -18.35 -1.23
C SER A 311 7.72 -19.07 -0.45
N PRO A 312 9.01 -18.88 -0.77
CA PRO A 312 10.11 -19.49 -0.03
C PRO A 312 10.26 -18.86 1.36
N LEU A 313 10.49 -19.70 2.37
CA LEU A 313 10.61 -19.29 3.75
C LEU A 313 12.04 -19.48 4.27
N PHE A 314 12.63 -18.36 4.69
CA PHE A 314 13.95 -18.25 5.30
C PHE A 314 13.85 -18.16 6.81
N MET A 315 14.92 -18.52 7.53
CA MET A 315 14.97 -18.51 8.99
C MET A 315 16.26 -17.85 9.47
N GLY A 316 16.19 -17.11 10.59
CA GLY A 316 17.37 -16.48 11.13
C GLY A 316 17.11 -15.55 12.31
N SER A 317 18.13 -14.79 12.69
CA SER A 317 18.09 -13.75 13.72
C SER A 317 18.83 -12.52 13.25
N ALA A 318 18.08 -11.48 12.91
CA ALA A 318 18.66 -10.18 12.57
C ALA A 318 19.46 -9.58 13.76
N TYR A 319 18.98 -9.79 14.99
CA TYR A 319 19.65 -9.30 16.21
C TYR A 319 21.00 -9.97 16.43
N LYS A 320 21.09 -11.27 16.25
CA LYS A 320 22.33 -12.05 16.37
C LYS A 320 23.14 -12.08 15.07
N ASN A 321 22.75 -11.33 14.06
CA ASN A 321 23.45 -11.23 12.78
C ASN A 321 23.58 -12.57 12.03
N ARG A 322 22.51 -13.41 12.04
CA ARG A 322 22.49 -14.76 11.45
C ARG A 322 21.37 -14.88 10.42
N GLY A 323 21.71 -15.36 9.21
CA GLY A 323 20.75 -15.64 8.14
C GLY A 323 20.45 -14.47 7.20
N VAL A 324 20.88 -13.25 7.49
CA VAL A 324 20.56 -12.03 6.68
C VAL A 324 21.24 -12.07 5.31
N GLN A 325 22.49 -12.51 5.23
CA GLN A 325 23.22 -12.62 3.95
C GLN A 325 22.56 -13.61 3.00
N LEU A 326 22.09 -14.74 3.52
CA LEU A 326 21.36 -15.73 2.71
C LEU A 326 19.98 -15.25 2.29
N LEU A 327 19.32 -14.42 3.10
CA LEU A 327 18.09 -13.75 2.68
C LEU A 327 18.36 -12.79 1.51
N LEU A 328 19.47 -12.04 1.54
CA LEU A 328 19.88 -11.18 0.43
C LEU A 328 20.19 -11.99 -0.84
N ASP A 329 20.81 -13.16 -0.70
CA ASP A 329 20.97 -14.08 -1.81
C ASP A 329 19.60 -14.53 -2.37
N GLY A 330 18.66 -14.87 -1.50
CA GLY A 330 17.29 -15.23 -1.89
C GLY A 330 16.54 -14.09 -2.57
N VAL A 331 16.75 -12.82 -2.16
CA VAL A 331 16.19 -11.66 -2.86
C VAL A 331 16.67 -11.60 -4.30
N VAL A 332 17.95 -11.83 -4.54
CA VAL A 332 18.53 -11.83 -5.90
C VAL A 332 18.09 -13.06 -6.68
N ASP A 333 18.09 -14.23 -6.05
CA ASP A 333 17.82 -15.51 -6.70
C ASP A 333 16.32 -15.69 -7.04
N TYR A 334 15.39 -15.25 -6.20
CA TYR A 334 13.97 -15.61 -6.31
C TYR A 334 13.01 -14.46 -6.63
N LEU A 335 13.33 -13.20 -6.27
CA LEU A 335 12.45 -12.08 -6.59
C LEU A 335 12.69 -11.56 -8.01
N PRO A 336 11.64 -11.01 -8.67
CA PRO A 336 11.76 -10.56 -10.06
C PRO A 336 12.61 -9.30 -10.20
N ALA A 337 13.23 -9.16 -11.35
CA ALA A 337 13.74 -7.89 -11.83
C ALA A 337 12.59 -7.02 -12.37
N PRO A 338 12.74 -5.69 -12.47
CA PRO A 338 11.72 -4.81 -13.06
C PRO A 338 11.28 -5.22 -14.46
N SER A 339 12.18 -5.82 -15.25
CA SER A 339 11.91 -6.32 -16.60
C SER A 339 11.01 -7.56 -16.66
N GLU A 340 10.90 -8.30 -15.56
CA GLU A 340 10.08 -9.52 -15.46
C GLU A 340 8.65 -9.22 -14.97
N VAL A 341 8.37 -8.00 -14.53
CA VAL A 341 7.05 -7.58 -14.05
C VAL A 341 6.31 -6.79 -15.12
N GLN A 342 5.10 -7.26 -15.46
CA GLN A 342 4.27 -6.59 -16.43
C GLN A 342 3.55 -5.38 -15.80
N ASN A 343 3.87 -4.18 -16.25
CA ASN A 343 3.25 -2.94 -15.81
C ASN A 343 2.28 -2.40 -16.88
N VAL A 344 1.14 -1.86 -16.44
CA VAL A 344 0.08 -1.36 -17.31
C VAL A 344 -0.22 0.10 -16.96
N ALA A 345 -0.30 0.95 -17.99
CA ALA A 345 -0.81 2.31 -17.91
C ALA A 345 -2.14 2.42 -18.67
N LEU A 346 -2.83 3.53 -18.50
CA LEU A 346 -4.05 3.89 -19.20
C LEU A 346 -3.75 4.98 -20.24
N ASP A 347 -4.16 4.79 -21.49
CA ASP A 347 -4.05 5.81 -22.53
C ASP A 347 -5.21 6.80 -22.43
N LEU A 348 -4.94 7.99 -21.93
CA LEU A 348 -5.94 9.06 -21.75
C LEU A 348 -6.48 9.63 -23.07
N LYS A 349 -5.81 9.40 -24.20
CA LYS A 349 -6.29 9.82 -25.53
C LYS A 349 -7.23 8.80 -26.15
N ASN A 350 -7.19 7.54 -25.69
CA ASN A 350 -7.93 6.43 -26.27
C ASN A 350 -8.85 5.79 -25.21
N GLU A 351 -9.78 6.58 -24.66
CA GLU A 351 -10.81 6.15 -23.68
C GLU A 351 -10.26 5.34 -22.50
N GLU A 352 -9.07 5.69 -22.00
CA GLU A 352 -8.39 4.99 -20.90
C GLU A 352 -8.08 3.51 -21.22
N ALA A 353 -7.85 3.19 -22.50
CA ALA A 353 -7.47 1.83 -22.90
C ALA A 353 -6.17 1.40 -22.20
N PRO A 354 -6.10 0.15 -21.67
CA PRO A 354 -4.90 -0.34 -21.01
C PRO A 354 -3.76 -0.57 -22.01
N VAL A 355 -2.59 -0.02 -21.70
CA VAL A 355 -1.37 -0.16 -22.48
C VAL A 355 -0.30 -0.84 -21.63
N VAL A 356 0.28 -1.92 -22.14
CA VAL A 356 1.41 -2.60 -21.49
C VAL A 356 2.68 -1.77 -21.73
N LEU A 357 3.34 -1.39 -20.63
CA LEU A 357 4.60 -0.66 -20.69
C LEU A 357 5.75 -1.62 -21.00
N SER A 358 6.69 -1.17 -21.81
CA SER A 358 7.89 -1.93 -22.12
C SER A 358 9.07 -1.45 -21.28
N ASN A 359 9.88 -2.37 -20.78
CA ASN A 359 11.12 -2.04 -20.06
C ASN A 359 12.25 -1.69 -21.05
N ASP A 360 12.05 -0.64 -21.85
CA ASP A 360 12.99 -0.18 -22.86
C ASP A 360 13.34 1.30 -22.59
N PRO A 361 14.61 1.61 -22.26
CA PRO A 361 15.03 2.97 -21.97
C PRO A 361 14.94 3.93 -23.17
N SER A 362 14.82 3.40 -24.39
CA SER A 362 14.65 4.20 -25.61
C SER A 362 13.20 4.64 -25.88
N LYS A 363 12.26 4.07 -25.17
CA LYS A 363 10.83 4.39 -25.28
C LYS A 363 10.48 5.70 -24.58
N PRO A 364 9.31 6.28 -24.86
CA PRO A 364 8.82 7.45 -24.16
C PRO A 364 8.81 7.27 -22.65
N LEU A 365 9.20 8.31 -21.90
CA LEU A 365 9.20 8.28 -20.45
C LEU A 365 7.80 8.06 -19.88
N VAL A 366 7.65 7.11 -18.96
CA VAL A 366 6.49 6.97 -18.09
C VAL A 366 6.99 6.72 -16.66
N SER A 367 6.68 7.63 -15.74
CA SER A 367 7.07 7.54 -14.33
C SER A 367 5.94 7.95 -13.41
N LEU A 368 5.89 7.37 -12.21
CA LEU A 368 4.85 7.60 -11.20
C LEU A 368 5.45 8.30 -9.98
N ALA A 369 4.88 9.43 -9.59
CA ALA A 369 5.14 10.05 -8.31
C ALA A 369 4.35 9.32 -7.21
N PHE A 370 5.04 8.58 -6.35
CA PHE A 370 4.37 7.77 -5.34
C PHE A 370 4.46 8.35 -3.92
N LYS A 371 5.49 9.15 -3.63
CA LYS A 371 5.68 9.76 -2.32
C LYS A 371 6.17 11.20 -2.45
N LEU A 372 5.70 12.06 -1.55
CA LEU A 372 6.12 13.45 -1.42
C LEU A 372 6.64 13.69 -0.02
N GLU A 373 7.75 14.38 0.09
CA GLU A 373 8.30 14.89 1.34
C GLU A 373 8.66 16.36 1.15
N GLU A 374 8.47 17.16 2.16
CA GLU A 374 8.95 18.54 2.15
C GLU A 374 10.06 18.70 3.17
N GLY A 375 11.27 18.84 2.68
CA GLY A 375 12.45 19.08 3.49
C GLY A 375 12.76 20.57 3.66
N LYS A 376 13.86 20.86 4.34
CA LYS A 376 14.37 22.24 4.54
C LYS A 376 14.64 23.01 3.25
N PHE A 377 14.78 22.30 2.12
CA PHE A 377 15.14 22.85 0.80
C PHE A 377 13.99 22.79 -0.23
N GLY A 378 12.76 22.52 0.21
CA GLY A 378 11.58 22.40 -0.63
C GLY A 378 11.07 20.98 -0.82
N GLN A 379 10.09 20.82 -1.71
CA GLN A 379 9.42 19.54 -1.96
C GLN A 379 10.35 18.55 -2.65
N LEU A 380 10.44 17.35 -2.11
CA LEU A 380 11.10 16.18 -2.66
C LEU A 380 10.02 15.21 -3.16
N THR A 381 10.07 14.87 -4.44
CA THR A 381 9.10 13.99 -5.09
C THR A 381 9.76 12.69 -5.48
N TYR A 382 9.37 11.58 -4.87
CA TYR A 382 9.88 10.26 -5.21
C TYR A 382 9.14 9.70 -6.42
N LEU A 383 9.93 9.25 -7.40
CA LEU A 383 9.46 8.70 -8.67
C LEU A 383 9.96 7.28 -8.86
N ARG A 384 9.09 6.41 -9.38
CA ARG A 384 9.50 5.19 -10.06
C ARG A 384 9.40 5.37 -11.57
N VAL A 385 10.46 5.04 -12.27
CA VAL A 385 10.50 5.02 -13.74
C VAL A 385 10.06 3.64 -14.22
N TYR A 386 8.97 3.57 -15.01
CA TYR A 386 8.42 2.33 -15.53
C TYR A 386 8.83 2.06 -16.97
N GLN A 387 9.03 3.12 -17.76
CA GLN A 387 9.43 3.04 -19.17
C GLN A 387 10.27 4.26 -19.52
N GLY A 388 11.19 4.09 -20.44
CA GLY A 388 12.07 5.18 -20.88
C GLY A 388 13.13 5.51 -19.83
N GLN A 389 13.60 6.73 -19.86
CA GLN A 389 14.66 7.27 -18.99
C GLN A 389 14.35 8.70 -18.61
N ILE A 390 14.69 9.08 -17.38
CA ILE A 390 14.61 10.46 -16.92
C ILE A 390 16.02 11.03 -16.75
N ASP A 391 16.27 12.20 -17.35
CA ASP A 391 17.57 12.88 -17.30
C ASP A 391 17.46 14.23 -16.62
N LYS A 392 18.54 14.64 -15.94
CA LYS A 392 18.67 15.99 -15.37
C LYS A 392 18.56 17.03 -16.48
N GLY A 393 17.68 18.02 -16.29
CA GLY A 393 17.42 19.09 -17.25
C GLY A 393 16.39 18.75 -18.32
N MET A 394 15.90 17.49 -18.40
CA MET A 394 14.81 17.09 -19.27
C MET A 394 13.52 17.82 -18.92
N THR A 395 12.66 18.05 -19.92
CA THR A 395 11.30 18.56 -19.71
C THR A 395 10.35 17.38 -19.58
N ILE A 396 9.62 17.33 -18.49
CA ILE A 396 8.58 16.33 -18.23
C ILE A 396 7.21 16.98 -18.14
N VAL A 397 6.18 16.22 -18.42
CA VAL A 397 4.77 16.67 -18.43
C VAL A 397 3.99 15.87 -17.40
N ASN A 398 3.33 16.56 -16.47
CA ASN A 398 2.37 15.94 -15.57
C ASN A 398 1.08 15.68 -16.36
N THR A 399 0.69 14.42 -16.52
CA THR A 399 -0.45 14.01 -17.34
C THR A 399 -1.80 14.43 -16.77
N SER A 400 -1.91 14.59 -15.44
CA SER A 400 -3.14 15.01 -14.75
C SER A 400 -3.43 16.51 -14.95
N THR A 401 -2.37 17.35 -14.94
CA THR A 401 -2.52 18.81 -15.00
C THR A 401 -2.10 19.42 -16.34
N GLY A 402 -1.42 18.68 -17.21
CA GLY A 402 -0.83 19.16 -18.45
C GLY A 402 0.37 20.11 -18.27
N LYS A 403 0.81 20.38 -17.03
CA LYS A 403 1.95 21.27 -16.75
C LYS A 403 3.26 20.66 -17.22
N LYS A 404 4.04 21.46 -17.93
CA LYS A 404 5.42 21.15 -18.32
C LYS A 404 6.38 21.61 -17.23
N LEU A 405 7.24 20.71 -16.78
CA LEU A 405 8.21 20.95 -15.73
C LEU A 405 9.60 20.56 -16.22
N LYS A 406 10.62 21.29 -15.81
CA LYS A 406 12.01 20.93 -16.09
C LYS A 406 12.57 20.20 -14.89
N VAL A 407 13.21 19.06 -15.09
CA VAL A 407 13.89 18.30 -14.02
C VAL A 407 15.09 19.09 -13.48
N PRO A 408 15.00 19.70 -12.29
CA PRO A 408 16.05 20.59 -11.83
C PRO A 408 17.22 19.82 -11.23
N ARG A 409 16.93 18.89 -10.33
CA ARG A 409 17.90 18.05 -9.65
C ARG A 409 17.31 16.64 -9.50
N LEU A 410 18.08 15.64 -9.90
CA LEU A 410 17.75 14.23 -9.80
C LEU A 410 18.65 13.59 -8.77
N VAL A 411 18.08 12.90 -7.79
CA VAL A 411 18.82 12.30 -6.68
C VAL A 411 18.37 10.87 -6.39
N ARG A 412 19.29 10.04 -5.94
CA ARG A 412 18.99 8.79 -5.22
C ARG A 412 19.01 9.06 -3.73
N MET A 413 18.05 8.46 -3.04
CA MET A 413 17.90 8.64 -1.60
C MET A 413 18.54 7.49 -0.83
N HIS A 414 19.19 7.83 0.27
CA HIS A 414 19.62 6.88 1.28
C HIS A 414 19.15 7.42 2.65
N SER A 415 17.89 7.08 3.00
CA SER A 415 17.19 7.74 4.10
C SER A 415 17.22 9.27 3.89
N ASP A 416 17.91 10.03 4.74
CA ASP A 416 18.03 11.49 4.64
C ASP A 416 19.17 11.96 3.72
N ASP A 417 20.10 11.07 3.35
CA ASP A 417 21.23 11.44 2.50
C ASP A 417 20.83 11.38 1.02
N MET A 418 21.37 12.33 0.25
CA MET A 418 21.04 12.52 -1.16
C MET A 418 22.28 12.39 -2.03
N GLU A 419 22.22 11.51 -3.02
CA GLU A 419 23.26 11.34 -4.02
C GLU A 419 22.79 11.86 -5.38
N ASP A 420 23.48 12.84 -5.93
CA ASP A 420 23.13 13.41 -7.23
C ASP A 420 23.40 12.40 -8.36
N VAL A 421 22.39 12.21 -9.21
CA VAL A 421 22.50 11.38 -10.42
C VAL A 421 22.12 12.22 -11.66
N ASN A 422 22.75 11.89 -12.78
CA ASN A 422 22.46 12.60 -14.05
C ASN A 422 21.33 11.96 -14.82
N SER A 423 21.08 10.69 -14.60
CA SER A 423 20.12 9.87 -15.36
C SER A 423 19.60 8.72 -14.49
N ALA A 424 18.34 8.37 -14.71
CA ALA A 424 17.71 7.18 -14.13
C ALA A 424 16.92 6.44 -15.21
N PRO A 425 17.30 5.20 -15.55
CA PRO A 425 16.61 4.37 -16.54
C PRO A 425 15.34 3.75 -15.92
N ASN A 426 14.57 3.08 -16.78
CA ASN A 426 13.44 2.25 -16.37
C ASN A 426 13.81 1.27 -15.24
N GLY A 427 12.85 1.00 -14.36
CA GLY A 427 13.02 0.17 -13.17
C GLY A 427 13.71 0.89 -11.99
N ASP A 428 14.18 2.13 -12.14
CA ASP A 428 14.85 2.84 -11.05
C ASP A 428 13.86 3.65 -10.18
N ILE A 429 14.26 3.86 -8.92
CA ILE A 429 13.56 4.71 -7.95
C ILE A 429 14.46 5.89 -7.63
N VAL A 430 13.98 7.08 -7.92
CA VAL A 430 14.73 8.35 -7.76
C VAL A 430 13.83 9.43 -7.16
N ALA A 431 14.42 10.54 -6.76
CA ALA A 431 13.67 11.68 -6.28
C ALA A 431 14.02 12.95 -7.05
N LEU A 432 13.02 13.81 -7.24
CA LEU A 432 13.13 15.13 -7.86
C LEU A 432 12.99 16.23 -6.81
N PHE A 433 13.81 17.24 -6.92
CA PHE A 433 13.73 18.44 -6.08
C PHE A 433 12.85 19.52 -6.73
N GLY A 434 12.01 20.18 -5.92
CA GLY A 434 11.29 21.39 -6.36
C GLY A 434 10.24 21.16 -7.47
N VAL A 435 9.72 19.94 -7.60
CA VAL A 435 8.65 19.61 -8.54
C VAL A 435 7.32 19.56 -7.80
N GLU A 436 6.42 20.50 -8.08
CA GLU A 436 5.09 20.51 -7.50
C GLU A 436 4.17 19.50 -8.19
N CYS A 437 3.69 18.52 -7.44
CA CYS A 437 2.73 17.51 -7.89
C CYS A 437 1.96 16.94 -6.69
N LYS A 438 1.05 16.02 -6.97
CA LYS A 438 0.36 15.20 -5.98
C LYS A 438 0.90 13.77 -6.01
N SER A 439 0.77 13.07 -4.90
CA SER A 439 1.05 11.63 -4.86
C SER A 439 0.06 10.91 -5.80
N GLY A 440 0.59 10.04 -6.68
CA GLY A 440 -0.18 9.37 -7.72
C GLY A 440 -0.14 10.04 -9.10
N ASP A 441 0.47 11.22 -9.23
CA ASP A 441 0.64 11.87 -10.54
C ASP A 441 1.62 11.09 -11.42
N THR A 442 1.29 11.01 -12.71
CA THR A 442 2.15 10.38 -13.72
C THR A 442 2.89 11.46 -14.52
N PHE A 443 4.18 11.24 -14.73
CA PHE A 443 5.01 12.10 -15.57
C PHE A 443 5.46 11.37 -16.83
N THR A 444 5.37 12.06 -17.96
CA THR A 444 5.84 11.60 -19.27
C THR A 444 6.77 12.64 -19.91
N ASP A 445 7.38 12.31 -21.04
CA ASP A 445 8.13 13.27 -21.86
C ASP A 445 7.22 14.17 -22.73
N GLY A 446 5.90 13.95 -22.71
CA GLY A 446 4.91 14.66 -23.51
C GLY A 446 4.63 14.05 -24.88
N SER A 447 5.36 13.04 -25.32
CA SER A 447 5.09 12.32 -26.57
C SER A 447 3.88 11.38 -26.46
N VAL A 448 3.66 10.84 -25.25
CA VAL A 448 2.54 9.96 -24.89
C VAL A 448 1.69 10.60 -23.78
N ASN A 449 0.41 10.23 -23.71
CA ASN A 449 -0.50 10.71 -22.67
C ASN A 449 -1.02 9.54 -21.84
N TYR A 450 -0.09 8.88 -21.17
CA TYR A 450 -0.37 7.72 -20.33
C TYR A 450 -0.50 8.13 -18.86
N ALA A 451 -1.45 7.51 -18.16
CA ALA A 451 -1.59 7.62 -16.72
C ALA A 451 -1.40 6.24 -16.07
N MET A 452 -0.61 6.18 -15.02
CA MET A 452 -0.54 4.97 -14.19
C MET A 452 -1.84 4.84 -13.40
N THR A 453 -2.29 3.60 -13.16
CA THR A 453 -3.47 3.37 -12.33
C THR A 453 -3.27 3.96 -10.94
N SER A 454 -4.28 4.69 -10.47
CA SER A 454 -4.25 5.34 -9.16
C SER A 454 -4.21 4.32 -8.01
N MET A 455 -3.61 4.73 -6.90
CA MET A 455 -3.70 4.01 -5.63
C MET A 455 -5.12 4.11 -5.08
N LYS A 456 -5.57 3.07 -4.39
CA LYS A 456 -6.81 3.15 -3.62
C LYS A 456 -6.54 3.88 -2.31
N VAL A 457 -6.97 5.14 -2.23
CA VAL A 457 -6.89 5.93 -1.00
C VAL A 457 -8.16 5.65 -0.17
N PRO A 458 -8.04 5.09 1.04
CA PRO A 458 -9.20 4.91 1.92
C PRO A 458 -9.70 6.25 2.44
N ASP A 459 -11.00 6.32 2.72
CA ASP A 459 -11.56 7.50 3.36
C ASP A 459 -11.21 7.53 4.85
N PRO A 460 -10.95 8.73 5.41
CA PRO A 460 -10.65 8.87 6.83
C PRO A 460 -11.86 8.51 7.69
N VAL A 461 -11.62 7.81 8.79
CA VAL A 461 -12.66 7.25 9.65
C VAL A 461 -12.93 8.06 10.90
N MET A 462 -11.97 8.90 11.34
CA MET A 462 -12.15 9.76 12.49
C MET A 462 -11.64 11.19 12.25
N SER A 463 -12.10 12.11 13.08
CA SER A 463 -11.76 13.53 12.99
C SER A 463 -11.52 14.14 14.37
N LEU A 464 -10.63 15.14 14.40
CA LEU A 464 -10.35 15.96 15.59
C LEU A 464 -10.54 17.44 15.23
N ALA A 465 -11.12 18.21 16.15
CA ALA A 465 -11.06 19.65 16.06
C ALA A 465 -9.71 20.13 16.57
N VAL A 466 -9.01 20.95 15.81
CA VAL A 466 -7.70 21.49 16.19
C VAL A 466 -7.68 23.00 16.00
N SER A 467 -7.03 23.69 16.93
CA SER A 467 -6.81 25.14 16.84
C SER A 467 -5.44 25.49 17.41
N PRO A 468 -4.72 26.47 16.85
CA PRO A 468 -3.48 26.92 17.43
C PRO A 468 -3.77 27.67 18.74
N LYS A 469 -2.99 27.43 19.80
CA LYS A 469 -3.15 28.11 21.09
C LYS A 469 -2.91 29.62 20.97
N SER A 470 -2.04 30.01 20.05
CA SER A 470 -1.69 31.43 19.82
C SER A 470 -2.09 31.87 18.42
N LYS A 471 -2.73 33.03 18.29
CA LYS A 471 -3.04 33.66 17.00
C LYS A 471 -1.78 33.98 16.19
N ALA A 472 -0.63 34.20 16.83
CA ALA A 472 0.64 34.43 16.15
C ALA A 472 1.12 33.20 15.35
N GLU A 473 0.70 32.00 15.75
CA GLU A 473 1.08 30.73 15.14
C GLU A 473 0.17 30.33 13.96
N SER A 474 -0.94 31.06 13.71
CA SER A 474 -1.93 30.72 12.69
C SER A 474 -1.33 30.59 11.28
N GLY A 475 -0.30 31.39 10.96
CA GLY A 475 0.39 31.31 9.67
C GLY A 475 1.18 29.99 9.50
N ASN A 476 1.88 29.55 10.55
CA ASN A 476 2.60 28.28 10.55
C ASN A 476 1.64 27.09 10.60
N PHE A 477 0.54 27.21 11.36
CA PHE A 477 -0.53 26.21 11.40
C PHE A 477 -1.12 25.95 10.01
N SER A 478 -1.50 27.00 9.28
CA SER A 478 -2.04 26.84 7.91
C SER A 478 -1.04 26.23 6.95
N LYS A 479 0.24 26.59 7.06
CA LYS A 479 1.32 25.98 6.27
C LYS A 479 1.48 24.48 6.56
N ALA A 480 1.49 24.12 7.85
CA ALA A 480 1.59 22.73 8.28
C ALA A 480 0.45 21.88 7.70
N LEU A 481 -0.80 22.35 7.85
CA LEU A 481 -1.98 21.66 7.34
C LEU A 481 -1.96 21.47 5.82
N GLN A 482 -1.60 22.51 5.07
CA GLN A 482 -1.50 22.44 3.61
C GLN A 482 -0.42 21.46 3.16
N ARG A 483 0.70 21.41 3.86
CA ARG A 483 1.78 20.46 3.58
C ARG A 483 1.31 19.02 3.84
N PHE A 484 0.76 18.75 5.01
CA PHE A 484 0.34 17.41 5.40
C PHE A 484 -0.73 16.85 4.47
N GLN A 485 -1.68 17.68 3.98
CA GLN A 485 -2.65 17.26 2.96
C GLN A 485 -2.01 16.91 1.60
N LYS A 486 -0.87 17.52 1.26
CA LYS A 486 -0.13 17.17 0.04
C LYS A 486 0.66 15.87 0.23
N GLU A 487 1.27 15.68 1.40
CA GLU A 487 2.05 14.50 1.75
C GLU A 487 1.16 13.26 1.89
N ASP A 488 0.01 13.39 2.56
CA ASP A 488 -0.88 12.29 2.89
C ASP A 488 -2.31 12.52 2.39
N PRO A 489 -2.78 11.80 1.37
CA PRO A 489 -4.13 11.93 0.84
C PRO A 489 -5.22 11.42 1.79
N THR A 490 -4.87 10.65 2.85
CA THR A 490 -5.81 10.22 3.90
C THR A 490 -5.98 11.27 4.99
N PHE A 491 -5.03 12.22 5.08
CA PHE A 491 -5.13 13.36 5.99
C PHE A 491 -5.92 14.49 5.33
N ARG A 492 -7.15 14.71 5.77
CA ARG A 492 -8.04 15.74 5.23
C ARG A 492 -8.25 16.86 6.24
N VAL A 493 -8.35 18.07 5.72
CA VAL A 493 -8.59 19.26 6.53
C VAL A 493 -9.79 20.01 5.96
N HIS A 494 -10.72 20.36 6.80
CA HIS A 494 -11.82 21.27 6.45
C HIS A 494 -12.10 22.23 7.61
N MET A 495 -12.66 23.37 7.29
CA MET A 495 -13.13 24.32 8.29
C MET A 495 -14.62 24.06 8.51
N ASP A 496 -15.01 23.88 9.74
CA ASP A 496 -16.41 23.82 10.14
C ASP A 496 -16.98 25.27 10.13
N GLU A 497 -17.90 25.54 9.21
CA GLU A 497 -18.44 26.88 8.99
C GLU A 497 -19.22 27.41 10.19
N GLU A 498 -19.80 26.53 11.00
CA GLU A 498 -20.60 26.93 12.16
C GLU A 498 -19.74 27.23 13.39
N SER A 499 -18.80 26.34 13.73
CA SER A 499 -17.94 26.52 14.88
C SER A 499 -16.70 27.37 14.59
N GLY A 500 -16.37 27.57 13.30
CA GLY A 500 -15.12 28.20 12.86
C GLY A 500 -13.86 27.40 13.22
N GLN A 501 -14.03 26.15 13.64
CA GLN A 501 -12.93 25.26 14.00
C GLN A 501 -12.33 24.57 12.77
N THR A 502 -11.04 24.37 12.80
CA THR A 502 -10.38 23.51 11.81
C THR A 502 -10.52 22.06 12.25
N ILE A 503 -11.10 21.24 11.38
CA ILE A 503 -11.25 19.80 11.59
C ILE A 503 -10.20 19.07 10.76
N ILE A 504 -9.41 18.22 11.41
CA ILE A 504 -8.50 17.27 10.75
C ILE A 504 -9.10 15.88 10.80
N SER A 505 -9.02 15.15 9.71
CA SER A 505 -9.54 13.78 9.58
C SER A 505 -8.45 12.81 9.16
N GLY A 506 -8.47 11.60 9.70
CA GLY A 506 -7.44 10.58 9.46
C GLY A 506 -7.93 9.16 9.70
N MET A 507 -6.99 8.20 9.59
CA MET A 507 -7.27 6.76 9.65
C MET A 507 -7.42 6.21 11.07
N GLY A 508 -6.86 6.89 12.08
CA GLY A 508 -6.92 6.45 13.46
C GLY A 508 -6.42 7.51 14.43
N GLU A 509 -6.50 7.19 15.73
CA GLU A 509 -6.08 8.08 16.80
C GLU A 509 -4.56 8.38 16.72
N LEU A 510 -3.75 7.33 16.58
CA LEU A 510 -2.30 7.46 16.46
C LEU A 510 -1.89 8.29 15.23
N HIS A 511 -2.59 8.12 14.12
CA HIS A 511 -2.36 8.89 12.89
C HIS A 511 -2.52 10.39 13.15
N LEU A 512 -3.64 10.81 13.73
CA LEU A 512 -3.91 12.22 14.02
C LEU A 512 -2.98 12.79 15.10
N ASP A 513 -2.67 12.02 16.14
CA ASP A 513 -1.73 12.42 17.20
C ASP A 513 -0.35 12.72 16.65
N ILE A 514 0.13 11.89 15.70
CA ILE A 514 1.43 12.10 15.06
C ILE A 514 1.42 13.41 14.28
N TYR A 515 0.37 13.75 13.54
CA TYR A 515 0.32 15.03 12.82
C TYR A 515 0.25 16.24 13.77
N VAL A 516 -0.45 16.12 14.90
CA VAL A 516 -0.45 17.16 15.94
C VAL A 516 0.94 17.34 16.52
N GLU A 517 1.65 16.24 16.81
CA GLU A 517 3.02 16.30 17.33
C GLU A 517 4.02 16.83 16.28
N ARG A 518 3.84 16.50 15.00
CA ARG A 518 4.60 17.07 13.90
C ARG A 518 4.39 18.59 13.77
N MET A 519 3.14 19.09 13.96
CA MET A 519 2.89 20.54 13.99
C MET A 519 3.70 21.21 15.09
N ARG A 520 3.77 20.59 16.27
CA ARG A 520 4.55 21.11 17.40
C ARG A 520 6.05 21.12 17.10
N ARG A 521 6.61 20.00 16.60
CA ARG A 521 8.06 19.85 16.41
C ARG A 521 8.58 20.58 15.18
N GLU A 522 7.93 20.41 14.03
CA GLU A 522 8.41 20.92 12.74
C GLU A 522 8.05 22.41 12.54
N TYR A 523 6.84 22.81 12.98
CA TYR A 523 6.32 24.17 12.74
C TYR A 523 6.31 25.05 13.98
N LYS A 524 6.63 24.48 15.15
CA LYS A 524 6.57 25.20 16.45
C LYS A 524 5.18 25.75 16.73
N VAL A 525 4.14 24.96 16.46
CA VAL A 525 2.74 25.30 16.69
C VAL A 525 2.18 24.38 17.77
N ASP A 526 1.83 24.95 18.90
CA ASP A 526 1.08 24.25 19.94
C ASP A 526 -0.42 24.29 19.61
N CYS A 527 -1.03 23.11 19.52
CA CYS A 527 -2.45 22.96 19.21
C CYS A 527 -3.26 22.61 20.45
N GLU A 528 -4.48 23.15 20.52
CA GLU A 528 -5.56 22.62 21.33
C GLU A 528 -6.31 21.58 20.51
N VAL A 529 -6.49 20.39 21.08
CA VAL A 529 -7.15 19.25 20.42
C VAL A 529 -8.50 19.02 21.09
N GLY A 530 -9.56 19.05 20.31
CA GLY A 530 -10.92 18.77 20.77
C GLY A 530 -11.21 17.27 20.86
N GLN A 531 -12.42 16.94 21.31
CA GLN A 531 -12.88 15.55 21.42
C GLN A 531 -12.91 14.85 20.03
N PRO A 532 -12.55 13.57 19.95
CA PRO A 532 -12.66 12.79 18.72
C PRO A 532 -14.11 12.74 18.21
N ARG A 533 -14.28 12.90 16.90
CA ARG A 533 -15.56 12.78 16.22
C ARG A 533 -15.53 11.63 15.24
N VAL A 534 -16.60 10.87 15.19
CA VAL A 534 -16.78 9.76 14.24
C VAL A 534 -17.32 10.31 12.92
N ASN A 535 -16.75 9.89 11.81
CA ASN A 535 -17.24 10.23 10.48
C ASN A 535 -18.35 9.27 10.09
N TYR A 536 -19.58 9.68 10.33
CA TYR A 536 -20.76 8.94 9.92
C TYR A 536 -20.97 9.02 8.41
N ARG A 537 -21.84 8.15 7.88
CA ARG A 537 -22.37 8.19 6.52
C ARG A 537 -23.88 8.11 6.56
N GLU A 538 -24.50 8.47 5.45
CA GLU A 538 -25.96 8.34 5.30
C GLU A 538 -26.25 7.35 4.18
N ALA A 539 -27.37 6.61 4.27
CA ALA A 539 -27.84 5.72 3.23
C ALA A 539 -29.37 5.71 3.18
N ILE A 540 -29.95 5.31 2.09
CA ILE A 540 -31.38 5.10 1.92
C ILE A 540 -31.73 3.62 1.90
N THR A 541 -32.94 3.27 2.33
CA THR A 541 -33.39 1.87 2.37
C THR A 541 -34.51 1.56 1.39
N LYS A 542 -35.15 2.60 0.82
CA LYS A 542 -36.28 2.46 -0.12
C LYS A 542 -36.08 3.35 -1.33
N ARG A 543 -36.62 2.94 -2.45
CA ARG A 543 -36.77 3.79 -3.62
C ARG A 543 -37.77 4.91 -3.33
N ALA A 544 -37.46 6.13 -3.75
CA ALA A 544 -38.32 7.30 -3.66
C ALA A 544 -38.24 8.13 -4.93
N GLU A 545 -39.41 8.57 -5.39
CA GLU A 545 -39.54 9.40 -6.59
C GLU A 545 -39.40 10.87 -6.25
N PHE A 546 -38.92 11.67 -7.20
CA PHE A 546 -38.91 13.12 -7.15
C PHE A 546 -39.55 13.73 -8.40
N ASP A 547 -40.34 14.74 -8.19
CA ASP A 547 -40.85 15.66 -9.22
C ASP A 547 -40.71 17.08 -8.64
N TYR A 548 -39.68 17.76 -9.03
CA TYR A 548 -39.38 19.09 -8.46
C TYR A 548 -39.21 20.15 -9.53
N LEU A 549 -40.01 21.23 -9.37
CA LEU A 549 -39.94 22.44 -10.19
C LEU A 549 -39.29 23.58 -9.43
N HIS A 550 -38.09 23.97 -9.82
CA HIS A 550 -37.46 25.22 -9.39
C HIS A 550 -37.96 26.36 -10.27
N LYS A 551 -38.83 27.23 -9.70
CA LYS A 551 -39.31 28.43 -10.38
C LYS A 551 -39.13 29.65 -9.46
N LYS A 552 -38.30 30.61 -9.86
CA LYS A 552 -38.10 31.86 -9.11
C LYS A 552 -38.09 33.03 -10.09
N GLN A 553 -38.90 34.02 -9.81
CA GLN A 553 -39.04 35.23 -10.63
C GLN A 553 -38.98 36.45 -9.70
N SER A 554 -37.93 37.24 -9.80
CA SER A 554 -37.69 38.40 -8.96
C SER A 554 -37.16 39.56 -9.83
N GLY A 555 -38.00 40.07 -10.79
CA GLY A 555 -37.67 41.18 -11.62
C GLY A 555 -36.47 40.96 -12.57
N GLY A 556 -36.70 40.75 -13.84
CA GLY A 556 -35.67 40.41 -14.84
C GLY A 556 -35.75 38.95 -15.29
N GLN A 557 -34.62 38.38 -15.73
CA GLN A 557 -34.54 36.98 -16.17
C GLN A 557 -34.86 36.05 -14.96
N GLY A 558 -35.87 35.17 -15.10
CA GLY A 558 -36.29 34.21 -14.09
C GLY A 558 -35.33 33.02 -13.98
N GLN A 559 -35.62 32.14 -13.04
CA GLN A 559 -34.98 30.82 -12.93
C GLN A 559 -36.05 29.76 -13.12
N TYR A 560 -35.82 28.83 -14.04
CA TYR A 560 -36.73 27.72 -14.32
C TYR A 560 -35.94 26.44 -14.56
N GLY A 561 -36.26 25.39 -13.84
CA GLY A 561 -35.74 24.03 -14.08
C GLY A 561 -36.63 22.99 -13.41
N LYS A 562 -37.16 22.03 -14.19
CA LYS A 562 -37.90 20.91 -13.64
C LYS A 562 -37.10 19.64 -13.83
N VAL A 563 -37.02 18.83 -12.77
CA VAL A 563 -36.40 17.49 -12.79
C VAL A 563 -37.34 16.46 -12.22
N VAL A 564 -37.47 15.32 -12.91
CA VAL A 564 -38.31 14.21 -12.53
C VAL A 564 -37.51 12.92 -12.60
N GLY A 565 -37.67 12.06 -11.60
CA GLY A 565 -36.94 10.80 -11.54
C GLY A 565 -37.12 10.11 -10.20
N TYR A 566 -36.13 9.31 -9.84
CA TYR A 566 -36.13 8.60 -8.57
C TYR A 566 -34.71 8.36 -8.04
N ILE A 567 -34.67 8.10 -6.75
CA ILE A 567 -33.46 7.60 -6.06
C ILE A 567 -33.75 6.19 -5.57
N GLU A 568 -32.75 5.31 -5.64
CA GLU A 568 -32.85 3.94 -5.15
C GLU A 568 -31.56 3.49 -4.46
N PRO A 569 -31.65 2.61 -3.44
CA PRO A 569 -30.47 2.09 -2.77
C PRO A 569 -29.70 1.14 -3.69
N LEU A 570 -28.38 1.14 -3.57
CA LEU A 570 -27.49 0.17 -4.18
C LEU A 570 -26.88 -0.71 -3.09
N GLU A 571 -26.98 -2.03 -3.27
CA GLU A 571 -26.36 -2.99 -2.36
C GLU A 571 -24.87 -3.20 -2.69
N ASN A 572 -24.06 -3.43 -1.66
CA ASN A 572 -22.64 -3.77 -1.76
C ASN A 572 -21.75 -2.76 -2.50
N THR A 573 -22.11 -1.49 -2.50
CA THR A 573 -21.30 -0.41 -3.06
C THR A 573 -21.44 0.86 -2.21
N THR A 574 -20.36 1.64 -2.16
CA THR A 574 -20.35 2.98 -1.55
C THR A 574 -20.53 4.10 -2.58
N GLU A 575 -20.70 3.74 -3.86
CA GLU A 575 -20.71 4.70 -4.95
C GLU A 575 -22.05 5.46 -5.03
N VAL A 576 -21.98 6.71 -5.48
CA VAL A 576 -23.13 7.53 -5.90
C VAL A 576 -23.18 7.51 -7.43
N ILE A 577 -24.17 6.79 -7.98
CA ILE A 577 -24.31 6.62 -9.42
C ILE A 577 -25.43 7.54 -9.93
N PHE A 578 -25.13 8.35 -10.94
CA PHE A 578 -26.13 9.12 -11.68
C PHE A 578 -26.35 8.47 -13.05
N GLU A 579 -27.63 8.24 -13.39
CA GLU A 579 -28.05 7.69 -14.67
C GLU A 579 -29.03 8.64 -15.36
N ASN A 580 -28.71 8.97 -16.60
CA ASN A 580 -29.61 9.74 -17.44
C ASN A 580 -30.54 8.80 -18.24
N GLY A 581 -31.77 8.75 -17.83
CA GLY A 581 -32.85 7.97 -18.49
C GLY A 581 -33.85 8.81 -19.31
N ILE A 582 -33.54 10.09 -19.60
CA ILE A 582 -34.41 10.97 -20.38
C ILE A 582 -34.53 10.45 -21.78
N ILE A 583 -35.79 10.30 -22.25
CA ILE A 583 -36.12 9.96 -23.62
C ILE A 583 -36.54 11.25 -24.35
N GLY A 584 -35.80 11.66 -25.36
CA GLY A 584 -36.04 12.90 -26.11
C GLY A 584 -35.29 14.12 -25.57
N ASN A 585 -35.77 15.33 -25.83
CA ASN A 585 -35.11 16.61 -25.52
C ASN A 585 -35.82 17.42 -24.42
N ALA A 586 -36.40 16.75 -23.41
CA ALA A 586 -37.07 17.41 -22.30
C ALA A 586 -36.16 18.39 -21.52
N ILE A 587 -34.89 18.01 -21.39
CA ILE A 587 -33.82 18.87 -20.85
C ILE A 587 -32.68 18.91 -21.87
N ALA A 588 -32.16 20.10 -22.17
CA ALA A 588 -31.03 20.23 -23.09
C ALA A 588 -29.78 19.54 -22.51
N PRO A 589 -28.97 18.83 -23.34
CA PRO A 589 -27.80 18.09 -22.87
C PRO A 589 -26.81 18.90 -22.02
N SER A 590 -26.67 20.21 -22.29
CA SER A 590 -25.86 21.14 -21.51
C SER A 590 -26.30 21.26 -20.05
N PHE A 591 -27.59 21.10 -19.76
CA PHE A 591 -28.12 21.21 -18.39
C PHE A 591 -28.06 19.88 -17.63
N ILE A 592 -27.96 18.73 -18.32
CA ILE A 592 -27.87 17.41 -17.65
C ILE A 592 -26.62 17.31 -16.77
N GLN A 593 -25.49 17.87 -17.24
CA GLN A 593 -24.27 17.93 -16.42
C GLN A 593 -24.44 18.80 -15.16
N ALA A 594 -25.24 19.88 -15.24
CA ALA A 594 -25.55 20.69 -14.07
C ALA A 594 -26.46 19.97 -13.08
N VAL A 595 -27.42 19.17 -13.58
CA VAL A 595 -28.27 18.29 -12.76
C VAL A 595 -27.45 17.24 -12.06
N GLU A 596 -26.54 16.55 -12.77
CA GLU A 596 -25.62 15.56 -12.19
C GLU A 596 -24.75 16.17 -11.09
N LYS A 597 -24.14 17.32 -11.35
CA LYS A 597 -23.35 18.05 -10.35
C LYS A 597 -24.18 18.43 -9.12
N GLY A 598 -25.44 18.88 -9.33
CA GLY A 598 -26.34 19.19 -8.23
C GLY A 598 -26.69 17.98 -7.36
N PHE A 599 -26.97 16.83 -7.94
CA PHE A 599 -27.24 15.61 -7.19
C PHE A 599 -26.03 15.07 -6.47
N LYS A 600 -24.85 15.08 -7.09
CA LYS A 600 -23.60 14.67 -6.46
C LYS A 600 -23.23 15.58 -5.28
N GLU A 601 -23.42 16.89 -5.41
CA GLU A 601 -23.21 17.85 -4.32
C GLU A 601 -24.20 17.64 -3.18
N ALA A 602 -25.49 17.38 -3.49
CA ALA A 602 -26.48 17.03 -2.49
C ALA A 602 -26.14 15.74 -1.73
N ALA A 603 -25.68 14.71 -2.44
CA ALA A 603 -25.24 13.47 -1.83
C ALA A 603 -24.01 13.63 -0.93
N LEU A 604 -23.08 14.51 -1.28
CA LEU A 604 -21.91 14.84 -0.43
C LEU A 604 -22.32 15.54 0.85
N ASN A 605 -23.35 16.39 0.81
CA ASN A 605 -23.82 17.15 1.96
C ASN A 605 -24.87 16.39 2.81
N GLY A 606 -25.31 15.22 2.35
CA GLY A 606 -26.33 14.42 3.02
C GLY A 606 -27.70 15.08 3.11
N GLY A 607 -28.63 14.41 3.71
CA GLY A 607 -29.99 14.91 3.89
C GLY A 607 -30.58 14.71 5.28
N LEU A 608 -29.90 13.95 6.16
CA LEU A 608 -30.38 13.63 7.50
C LEU A 608 -29.66 14.48 8.59
N VAL A 609 -28.34 14.40 8.62
CA VAL A 609 -27.48 15.08 9.58
C VAL A 609 -26.36 15.85 8.88
N GLY A 610 -26.18 15.62 7.60
CA GLY A 610 -25.19 16.29 6.76
C GLY A 610 -23.90 15.54 6.55
N TYR A 611 -23.94 14.23 6.65
CA TYR A 611 -22.83 13.37 6.27
C TYR A 611 -23.02 12.83 4.84
N PRO A 612 -21.92 12.52 4.12
CA PRO A 612 -22.01 12.01 2.76
C PRO A 612 -22.87 10.75 2.66
N VAL A 613 -23.65 10.66 1.59
CA VAL A 613 -24.52 9.51 1.29
C VAL A 613 -23.73 8.45 0.51
N GLU A 614 -23.89 7.20 0.89
CA GLU A 614 -23.29 6.03 0.23
C GLU A 614 -24.35 5.10 -0.37
N GLY A 615 -23.97 4.36 -1.43
CA GLY A 615 -24.80 3.29 -1.99
C GLY A 615 -26.12 3.79 -2.57
N ILE A 616 -26.09 4.85 -3.38
CA ILE A 616 -27.29 5.44 -3.97
C ILE A 616 -27.18 5.52 -5.51
N LYS A 617 -28.25 5.16 -6.18
CA LYS A 617 -28.45 5.39 -7.61
C LYS A 617 -29.52 6.44 -7.80
N ILE A 618 -29.21 7.45 -8.60
CA ILE A 618 -30.09 8.56 -8.94
C ILE A 618 -30.39 8.45 -10.43
N VAL A 619 -31.67 8.29 -10.78
CA VAL A 619 -32.13 8.16 -12.18
C VAL A 619 -32.98 9.35 -12.54
N LEU A 620 -32.52 10.12 -13.52
CA LEU A 620 -33.30 11.22 -14.11
C LEU A 620 -34.11 10.71 -15.28
N THR A 621 -35.44 10.70 -15.16
CA THR A 621 -36.34 10.13 -16.17
C THR A 621 -36.99 11.15 -17.07
N ASP A 622 -37.27 12.36 -16.55
CA ASP A 622 -37.97 13.43 -17.30
C ASP A 622 -37.62 14.81 -16.72
N GLY A 623 -38.06 15.86 -17.33
CA GLY A 623 -37.94 17.22 -16.86
C GLY A 623 -38.54 18.25 -17.82
N ALA A 624 -38.33 19.53 -17.51
CA ALA A 624 -38.76 20.60 -18.42
C ALA A 624 -37.83 21.78 -18.34
N SER A 625 -37.57 22.38 -19.48
CA SER A 625 -36.79 23.61 -19.64
C SER A 625 -37.64 24.76 -20.21
N HIS A 626 -37.33 25.98 -19.86
CA HIS A 626 -37.94 27.18 -20.40
C HIS A 626 -36.93 27.93 -21.29
N ALA A 627 -37.35 28.38 -22.46
CA ALA A 627 -36.49 28.90 -23.49
C ALA A 627 -35.63 30.12 -23.02
N VAL A 628 -36.11 30.90 -22.03
CA VAL A 628 -35.46 32.14 -21.59
C VAL A 628 -34.93 32.03 -20.14
N ASP A 629 -35.66 31.37 -19.25
CA ASP A 629 -35.44 31.35 -17.80
C ASP A 629 -34.63 30.12 -17.31
N SER A 630 -34.34 29.17 -18.20
CA SER A 630 -33.51 28.01 -17.84
C SER A 630 -32.02 28.34 -17.87
N SER A 631 -31.31 27.90 -16.84
CA SER A 631 -29.86 28.05 -16.70
C SER A 631 -29.27 26.83 -15.97
N GLU A 632 -27.96 26.64 -16.10
CA GLU A 632 -27.26 25.60 -15.34
C GLU A 632 -27.47 25.73 -13.83
N LEU A 633 -27.47 26.97 -13.32
CA LEU A 633 -27.74 27.25 -11.90
C LEU A 633 -29.17 26.84 -11.50
N ALA A 634 -30.19 27.11 -12.32
CA ALA A 634 -31.57 26.75 -12.02
C ALA A 634 -31.75 25.21 -11.96
N PHE A 635 -31.13 24.47 -12.87
CA PHE A 635 -31.14 23.00 -12.85
C PHE A 635 -30.33 22.41 -11.71
N LYS A 636 -29.17 23.01 -11.36
CA LYS A 636 -28.42 22.62 -10.18
C LYS A 636 -29.25 22.78 -8.88
N LEU A 637 -29.91 23.92 -8.71
CA LEU A 637 -30.77 24.17 -7.56
C LEU A 637 -32.00 23.26 -7.54
N ALA A 638 -32.58 22.96 -8.71
CA ALA A 638 -33.66 21.99 -8.83
C ALA A 638 -33.23 20.59 -8.37
N ALA A 639 -32.04 20.14 -8.77
CA ALA A 639 -31.48 18.84 -8.39
C ALA A 639 -31.21 18.76 -6.86
N LEU A 640 -30.61 19.81 -6.28
CA LEU A 640 -30.39 19.91 -4.82
C LEU A 640 -31.70 19.78 -4.02
N ALA A 641 -32.74 20.48 -4.46
CA ALA A 641 -34.02 20.46 -3.76
C ALA A 641 -34.78 19.13 -3.99
N ALA A 642 -34.75 18.59 -5.21
CA ALA A 642 -35.32 17.28 -5.54
C ALA A 642 -34.69 16.16 -4.71
N PHE A 643 -33.37 16.18 -4.55
CA PHE A 643 -32.65 15.22 -3.71
C PHE A 643 -33.15 15.30 -2.26
N ARG A 644 -33.18 16.48 -1.65
CA ARG A 644 -33.63 16.64 -0.28
C ARG A 644 -35.05 16.12 -0.08
N GLN A 645 -35.97 16.43 -1.01
CA GLN A 645 -37.36 15.97 -0.94
C GLN A 645 -37.47 14.42 -1.01
N SER A 646 -36.80 13.80 -1.98
CA SER A 646 -36.85 12.35 -2.17
C SER A 646 -36.09 11.59 -1.07
N PHE A 647 -35.02 12.16 -0.56
CA PHE A 647 -34.17 11.53 0.45
C PHE A 647 -34.92 11.24 1.75
N HIS A 648 -35.73 12.18 2.24
CA HIS A 648 -36.55 11.97 3.43
C HIS A 648 -37.62 10.89 3.23
N ASN A 649 -38.15 10.77 2.00
CA ASN A 649 -39.15 9.76 1.65
C ASN A 649 -38.54 8.36 1.48
N ALA A 650 -37.25 8.29 1.24
CA ALA A 650 -36.50 7.06 1.01
C ALA A 650 -36.12 6.29 2.29
N SER A 651 -36.65 6.67 3.46
CA SER A 651 -36.31 6.07 4.77
C SER A 651 -34.82 6.07 5.04
N PRO A 652 -34.20 7.25 5.23
CA PRO A 652 -32.77 7.37 5.41
C PRO A 652 -32.29 6.75 6.73
N LYS A 653 -31.08 6.18 6.71
CA LYS A 653 -30.38 5.65 7.86
C LYS A 653 -29.02 6.30 7.99
N LEU A 654 -28.58 6.45 9.25
CA LEU A 654 -27.24 6.84 9.58
C LEU A 654 -26.36 5.58 9.68
N LEU A 655 -25.18 5.63 9.10
CA LEU A 655 -24.20 4.56 9.15
C LEU A 655 -23.00 4.99 9.99
N GLU A 656 -22.52 4.08 10.85
CA GLU A 656 -21.30 4.28 11.63
C GLU A 656 -20.17 3.36 11.13
N PRO A 657 -18.91 3.80 11.23
CA PRO A 657 -17.78 2.95 10.89
C PRO A 657 -17.61 1.85 11.93
N ILE A 658 -17.63 0.62 11.47
CA ILE A 658 -17.36 -0.59 12.26
C ILE A 658 -15.92 -1.01 12.00
N MET A 659 -15.19 -1.16 13.09
CA MET A 659 -13.81 -1.59 13.09
C MET A 659 -13.71 -3.09 13.29
N LYS A 660 -12.86 -3.74 12.50
CA LYS A 660 -12.42 -5.10 12.77
C LYS A 660 -11.30 -5.01 13.81
N VAL A 661 -11.52 -5.64 14.95
CA VAL A 661 -10.61 -5.60 16.09
C VAL A 661 -10.17 -7.02 16.41
N ASP A 662 -8.87 -7.27 16.29
CA ASP A 662 -8.25 -8.53 16.69
C ASP A 662 -7.43 -8.27 17.96
N ILE A 663 -7.75 -8.98 19.03
CA ILE A 663 -7.18 -8.79 20.38
C ILE A 663 -6.45 -10.07 20.78
N THR A 664 -5.19 -9.97 21.14
CA THR A 664 -4.38 -11.07 21.66
C THR A 664 -4.15 -10.86 23.14
N VAL A 665 -4.59 -11.81 23.95
CA VAL A 665 -4.43 -11.79 25.41
C VAL A 665 -4.17 -13.19 25.96
N PRO A 666 -3.45 -13.34 27.09
CA PRO A 666 -3.39 -14.59 27.82
C PRO A 666 -4.79 -15.13 28.14
N SER A 667 -4.95 -16.44 28.10
CA SER A 667 -6.25 -17.14 28.29
C SER A 667 -6.96 -16.76 29.59
N GLU A 668 -6.22 -16.41 30.64
CA GLU A 668 -6.76 -15.90 31.90
C GLU A 668 -7.61 -14.63 31.79
N PHE A 669 -7.33 -13.78 30.79
CA PHE A 669 -8.06 -12.51 30.56
C PHE A 669 -9.16 -12.61 29.50
N GLN A 670 -9.31 -13.74 28.80
CA GLN A 670 -10.29 -13.94 27.73
C GLN A 670 -11.71 -13.49 28.11
N GLY A 671 -12.21 -13.99 29.24
CA GLY A 671 -13.57 -13.66 29.70
C GLY A 671 -13.78 -12.18 30.00
N THR A 672 -12.77 -11.52 30.58
CA THR A 672 -12.79 -10.08 30.86
C THR A 672 -12.84 -9.24 29.60
N VAL A 673 -12.02 -9.62 28.62
CA VAL A 673 -11.95 -8.92 27.32
C VAL A 673 -13.22 -9.12 26.51
N ILE A 674 -13.75 -10.34 26.45
CA ILE A 674 -15.04 -10.65 25.79
C ILE A 674 -16.17 -9.82 26.42
N GLY A 675 -16.23 -9.76 27.76
CA GLY A 675 -17.20 -8.96 28.47
C GLY A 675 -17.07 -7.45 28.18
N ASN A 676 -15.84 -6.97 28.03
CA ASN A 676 -15.55 -5.59 27.68
C ASN A 676 -16.01 -5.24 26.25
N ILE A 677 -15.69 -6.10 25.27
CA ILE A 677 -16.11 -5.91 23.86
C ILE A 677 -17.63 -5.91 23.73
N ASN A 678 -18.32 -6.82 24.42
CA ASN A 678 -19.79 -6.83 24.44
C ASN A 678 -20.37 -5.55 25.04
N ARG A 679 -19.79 -5.03 26.12
CA ARG A 679 -20.20 -3.74 26.71
C ARG A 679 -20.00 -2.58 25.72
N ARG A 680 -19.00 -2.66 24.87
CA ARG A 680 -18.70 -1.73 23.78
C ARG A 680 -19.52 -1.96 22.52
N LYS A 681 -20.62 -2.73 22.61
CA LYS A 681 -21.52 -3.07 21.51
C LYS A 681 -20.82 -3.80 20.36
N GLY A 682 -19.69 -4.44 20.63
CA GLY A 682 -18.96 -5.25 19.65
C GLY A 682 -19.60 -6.61 19.45
N THR A 683 -19.49 -7.14 18.24
CA THR A 683 -19.87 -8.52 17.90
C THR A 683 -18.61 -9.37 17.77
N ILE A 684 -18.52 -10.45 18.51
CA ILE A 684 -17.39 -11.37 18.44
C ILE A 684 -17.63 -12.33 17.30
N ASN A 685 -16.71 -12.39 16.36
CA ASN A 685 -16.77 -13.28 15.20
C ASN A 685 -16.10 -14.63 15.49
N ASP A 686 -14.94 -14.60 16.17
CA ASP A 686 -14.14 -15.79 16.47
C ASP A 686 -13.31 -15.60 17.73
N SER A 687 -12.95 -16.72 18.35
CA SER A 687 -12.03 -16.75 19.49
C SER A 687 -11.19 -18.02 19.43
N THR A 688 -9.94 -17.89 19.03
CA THR A 688 -9.02 -19.00 18.79
C THR A 688 -7.91 -19.02 19.83
N ALA A 689 -7.73 -20.16 20.51
CA ALA A 689 -6.64 -20.35 21.45
C ALA A 689 -5.32 -20.67 20.69
N GLU A 690 -4.25 -19.97 21.03
CA GLU A 690 -2.91 -20.20 20.51
C GLU A 690 -1.89 -20.36 21.64
N GLY A 691 -1.71 -21.60 22.10
CA GLY A 691 -0.86 -21.87 23.25
C GLY A 691 -1.48 -21.32 24.53
N ASP A 692 -0.76 -20.43 25.23
CA ASP A 692 -1.24 -19.77 26.45
C ASP A 692 -2.07 -18.52 26.17
N ASP A 693 -2.05 -18.03 24.91
CA ASP A 693 -2.77 -16.84 24.47
C ASP A 693 -4.07 -17.19 23.73
N VAL A 694 -4.98 -16.22 23.68
CA VAL A 694 -6.23 -16.29 22.91
C VAL A 694 -6.31 -15.06 22.00
N ILE A 695 -6.63 -15.32 20.73
CA ILE A 695 -6.94 -14.27 19.75
C ILE A 695 -8.45 -14.16 19.65
N ILE A 696 -8.99 -12.96 19.93
CA ILE A 696 -10.41 -12.64 19.86
C ILE A 696 -10.61 -11.70 18.68
N SER A 697 -11.31 -12.18 17.64
CA SER A 697 -11.70 -11.37 16.47
C SER A 697 -13.10 -10.82 16.67
N SER A 698 -13.28 -9.50 16.54
CA SER A 698 -14.55 -8.83 16.78
C SER A 698 -14.78 -7.67 15.82
N MET A 699 -16.05 -7.29 15.66
CA MET A 699 -16.49 -6.09 14.93
C MET A 699 -17.06 -5.10 15.96
N VAL A 700 -16.46 -3.93 16.10
CA VAL A 700 -16.83 -2.95 17.13
C VAL A 700 -17.02 -1.57 16.50
N PRO A 701 -18.10 -0.81 16.88
CA PRO A 701 -18.26 0.57 16.45
C PRO A 701 -17.07 1.44 16.88
N LEU A 702 -16.54 2.25 15.94
CA LEU A 702 -15.42 3.15 16.23
C LEU A 702 -15.70 4.08 17.41
N SER A 703 -16.94 4.57 17.54
CA SER A 703 -17.38 5.42 18.65
C SER A 703 -17.15 4.80 20.02
N GLN A 704 -17.08 3.46 20.10
CA GLN A 704 -16.89 2.70 21.33
C GLN A 704 -15.40 2.31 21.55
N MET A 705 -14.53 2.58 20.60
CA MET A 705 -13.11 2.18 20.67
C MET A 705 -12.18 3.26 21.23
N PHE A 706 -12.65 4.50 21.39
CA PHE A 706 -11.84 5.56 21.98
C PHE A 706 -11.37 5.18 23.39
N GLY A 707 -10.06 5.35 23.64
CA GLY A 707 -9.41 5.00 24.89
C GLY A 707 -9.28 3.49 25.17
N TYR A 708 -9.60 2.62 24.21
CA TYR A 708 -9.55 1.16 24.38
C TYR A 708 -8.15 0.64 24.70
N SER A 709 -7.11 1.22 24.11
CA SER A 709 -5.72 0.86 24.39
C SER A 709 -5.37 0.90 25.88
N THR A 710 -5.74 2.01 26.55
CA THR A 710 -5.51 2.21 27.97
C THR A 710 -6.31 1.20 28.81
N GLU A 711 -7.57 0.96 28.44
CA GLU A 711 -8.44 0.01 29.14
C GLU A 711 -7.94 -1.42 28.96
N LEU A 712 -7.53 -1.83 27.75
CA LEU A 712 -6.96 -3.15 27.49
C LEU A 712 -5.68 -3.39 28.29
N THR A 713 -4.77 -2.41 28.29
CA THR A 713 -3.53 -2.47 29.08
C THR A 713 -3.82 -2.66 30.56
N SER A 714 -4.81 -1.93 31.09
CA SER A 714 -5.21 -2.05 32.50
C SER A 714 -5.82 -3.42 32.82
N MET A 715 -6.77 -3.93 31.99
CA MET A 715 -7.46 -5.19 32.26
C MET A 715 -6.61 -6.44 32.01
N SER A 716 -5.60 -6.33 31.15
CA SER A 716 -4.67 -7.41 30.80
C SER A 716 -3.33 -7.33 31.54
N GLN A 717 -3.19 -6.39 32.50
CA GLN A 717 -1.94 -6.15 33.24
C GLN A 717 -0.74 -5.86 32.30
N GLY A 718 -1.00 -5.16 31.18
CA GLY A 718 0.01 -4.85 30.19
C GLY A 718 0.38 -5.97 29.22
N LYS A 719 -0.29 -7.12 29.29
CA LYS A 719 -0.01 -8.29 28.45
C LYS A 719 -0.86 -8.35 27.17
N GLY A 720 -1.94 -7.56 27.09
CA GLY A 720 -2.86 -7.54 25.96
C GLY A 720 -2.40 -6.64 24.85
N GLU A 721 -2.49 -7.12 23.62
CA GLU A 721 -2.26 -6.36 22.40
C GLU A 721 -3.53 -6.38 21.54
N PHE A 722 -3.78 -5.32 20.78
CA PHE A 722 -4.86 -5.32 19.81
C PHE A 722 -4.46 -4.61 18.52
N THR A 723 -5.13 -4.98 17.45
CA THR A 723 -5.07 -4.28 16.18
C THR A 723 -6.48 -3.92 15.76
N MET A 724 -6.63 -2.79 15.09
CA MET A 724 -7.91 -2.27 14.67
C MET A 724 -7.82 -1.78 13.23
N GLU A 725 -8.68 -2.35 12.36
CA GLU A 725 -8.79 -1.96 10.96
C GLU A 725 -10.20 -1.50 10.65
N TYR A 726 -10.34 -0.55 9.71
CA TYR A 726 -11.64 -0.21 9.17
C TYR A 726 -12.24 -1.41 8.41
N GLY A 727 -13.42 -1.86 8.84
CA GLY A 727 -14.16 -2.94 8.21
C GLY A 727 -15.17 -2.45 7.19
N SER A 728 -16.22 -1.78 7.65
CA SER A 728 -17.32 -1.27 6.82
C SER A 728 -18.15 -0.24 7.58
N HIS A 729 -18.99 0.49 6.88
CA HIS A 729 -20.05 1.26 7.53
C HIS A 729 -21.30 0.36 7.72
N GLN A 730 -21.92 0.43 8.89
CA GLN A 730 -23.15 -0.29 9.19
C GLN A 730 -24.20 0.64 9.81
N ALA A 731 -25.48 0.31 9.60
CA ALA A 731 -26.55 1.12 10.11
C ALA A 731 -26.59 1.10 11.64
N VAL A 732 -26.64 2.28 12.26
CA VAL A 732 -26.85 2.43 13.69
C VAL A 732 -28.26 1.97 14.09
N THR A 733 -28.44 1.61 15.36
CA THR A 733 -29.80 1.30 15.90
C THR A 733 -30.68 2.53 15.89
N GLN A 734 -32.01 2.35 15.86
CA GLN A 734 -32.96 3.45 15.79
C GLN A 734 -32.81 4.43 16.97
N ASP A 735 -32.54 3.92 18.15
CA ASP A 735 -32.35 4.75 19.35
C ASP A 735 -31.10 5.64 19.23
N VAL A 736 -29.98 5.05 18.78
CA VAL A 736 -28.73 5.77 18.54
C VAL A 736 -28.90 6.77 17.39
N GLN A 737 -29.62 6.42 16.34
CA GLN A 737 -29.91 7.34 15.24
C GLN A 737 -30.70 8.57 15.74
N ALA A 738 -31.73 8.36 16.56
CA ALA A 738 -32.54 9.45 17.13
C ALA A 738 -31.70 10.35 18.02
N GLU A 739 -30.83 9.79 18.87
CA GLU A 739 -29.90 10.52 19.72
C GLU A 739 -28.93 11.37 18.88
N LEU A 740 -28.30 10.77 17.88
CA LEU A 740 -27.35 11.44 16.99
C LEU A 740 -28.02 12.56 16.19
N ILE A 741 -29.23 12.36 15.67
CA ILE A 741 -30.00 13.39 14.98
C ILE A 741 -30.29 14.55 15.94
N SER A 742 -30.67 14.25 17.18
CA SER A 742 -30.94 15.30 18.16
C SER A 742 -29.72 16.11 18.57
N THR A 743 -28.56 15.48 18.60
CA THR A 743 -27.28 16.06 19.02
C THR A 743 -26.57 16.77 17.86
N LEU A 744 -26.45 16.13 16.72
CA LEU A 744 -25.75 16.64 15.56
C LEU A 744 -26.65 17.50 14.66
N GLY A 745 -27.96 17.20 14.59
CA GLY A 745 -28.92 17.96 13.79
C GLY A 745 -29.21 19.37 14.35
N LYS A 746 -28.99 19.61 15.65
CA LYS A 746 -29.09 20.93 16.25
C LYS A 746 -27.92 21.85 15.88
N VAL A 747 -26.82 21.30 15.42
CA VAL A 747 -25.63 22.04 15.03
C VAL A 747 -25.78 22.59 13.60
N LYS A 748 -26.77 22.12 12.80
CA LYS A 748 -26.95 22.49 11.39
C LYS A 748 -28.29 23.20 11.06
N ASN A 749 -29.10 23.55 12.04
CA ASN A 749 -30.26 24.42 11.92
C ASN A 749 -29.92 25.80 12.52
#